data_53b95dadc2b7629f8ae0a0b2cfd8b1a5
#
_entry.id   53b95dadc2b7629f8ae0a0b2cfd8b1a5
#
_cell.length_a   1.000
_cell.length_b   1.000
_cell.length_c   1.000
_cell.angle_alpha   90.00
_cell.angle_beta   90.00
_cell.angle_gamma   90.00
#
_symmetry.space_group_name_H-M   'P 1'
#
loop_
_entity.id
_entity.type
_entity.pdbx_description
1 polymer ?
#
loop_
_entity_poly.entity_id
_entity_poly.type
_entity_poly.pdbx_seq_one_letter_code
_entity_poly.pdbx_strand_id
1 'polypeptide(L)'
;MFASLLFGFAATSAKSARPSGVRESGAAKAEQTQKPNGSLVDRVGQTGFVQLQAGSFKDLPSERKALAYWLSRAAIAVNPIVYDQNSVYGLREKRLLEQILTHSRGIDPDPLKQITEYTKLFWGNRGNHNAFTSRKFLPEFTPAELKAAAARALKNGARLGTPAKLARELQELEKPIFDPNFEQMLTFKNPPNGEDPLLASANNLYQGVSLTDLKDFAEEYPLNSRLMKKNGKLVEQIYRAGTPDGKIPPGLYATELALAIRDLKQAVPYASESQKVVLNDLVRYYQTGDPADWRRFNIDWVKDNSDIDFTNGFIEVYKDVRGMKGTSQAFVTTIDARMNKLMKGFAENAAYFEKRAPWDEKYKLEKPQPPLANAVEALVETGDFDVNTIGENLPNEAEIHDKYGSKSFIFTGSTRALNAARGDKVAQEFCDAQPELERARKYGDLAEDLFTAMHEVIGHGSGKMNPKLTREPAFYIKEYYSTLEETRADLMALWNFFDPKLVELGAMPTYDVAKAAYDAEARAALVQLREVPTGDTIEEDHRRGTQLIVNYIRDKTGAIQPVLRDGKVYLLVTNYQKMREGVGMLLSELMRVKAEGDYEAAKSLISQYGIHFDKEWRDQVVERYTKLDLPTYWVGINPDLELRKASNGKPDEVTISYPRDIVKQQLRYTEIAGGEKDRSGYPRGVSAIPRAKRRTILILVRERWPSAWKKLTTSGSSGSVCNYD
;
A
#
# COMPACT_ATOMS: atom_id res chain seq x y z
N MET A 1 5.85 1.88 -8.31
CA MET A 1 4.61 2.65 -8.12
C MET A 1 3.51 1.92 -8.85
N PHE A 2 2.84 1.01 -8.18
CA PHE A 2 1.77 0.22 -8.79
C PHE A 2 0.44 0.90 -8.53
N ALA A 3 -0.15 1.44 -9.58
CA ALA A 3 -1.47 2.04 -9.53
C ALA A 3 -2.54 1.00 -9.87
N SER A 4 -3.56 1.03 -9.12
CA SER A 4 -4.67 0.10 -8.99
C SER A 4 -5.49 -0.10 -10.26
N LEU A 5 -5.40 -1.23 -10.89
CA LEU A 5 -6.46 -1.74 -11.76
C LEU A 5 -7.63 -2.23 -10.90
N LEU A 6 -8.67 -1.43 -10.79
CA LEU A 6 -9.85 -1.74 -9.98
C LEU A 6 -11.00 -2.15 -10.87
N PHE A 7 -11.07 -3.44 -11.16
CA PHE A 7 -12.28 -4.07 -11.66
C PHE A 7 -13.15 -4.52 -10.48
N GLY A 8 -14.29 -3.90 -10.30
CA GLY A 8 -15.21 -4.30 -9.23
C GLY A 8 -16.26 -5.27 -9.72
N PHE A 9 -16.16 -6.54 -9.37
CA PHE A 9 -17.20 -7.53 -9.63
C PHE A 9 -17.46 -8.40 -8.41
N ALA A 10 -18.68 -8.48 -7.96
CA ALA A 10 -19.11 -9.46 -6.97
C ALA A 10 -20.25 -10.30 -7.54
N ALA A 11 -20.20 -11.58 -7.33
CA ALA A 11 -21.26 -12.50 -7.68
C ALA A 11 -22.23 -12.67 -6.50
N THR A 12 -23.50 -12.40 -6.71
CA THR A 12 -24.58 -12.79 -5.79
C THR A 12 -25.25 -14.07 -6.25
N SER A 13 -25.36 -15.06 -5.37
CA SER A 13 -26.09 -16.31 -5.65
C SER A 13 -27.60 -16.11 -5.56
N ALA A 14 -28.31 -16.27 -6.66
CA ALA A 14 -29.76 -16.45 -6.65
C ALA A 14 -30.10 -17.91 -6.29
N LYS A 15 -30.95 -18.11 -5.29
CA LYS A 15 -31.59 -19.42 -4.99
C LYS A 15 -32.55 -19.79 -6.11
N SER A 16 -32.27 -20.81 -6.89
CA SER A 16 -33.25 -21.47 -7.73
C SER A 16 -33.63 -22.83 -7.12
N ALA A 17 -34.92 -23.09 -7.09
CA ALA A 17 -35.52 -24.32 -6.60
C ALA A 17 -35.13 -25.52 -7.46
N ARG A 18 -34.91 -26.68 -6.81
CA ARG A 18 -34.60 -27.97 -7.47
C ARG A 18 -35.81 -28.65 -8.08
N PRO A 19 -35.62 -29.38 -9.15
CA PRO A 19 -36.28 -30.68 -9.34
C PRO A 19 -35.31 -31.84 -9.05
N SER A 20 -35.92 -32.91 -8.55
CA SER A 20 -35.27 -34.12 -8.07
C SER A 20 -34.74 -35.03 -9.19
N GLY A 21 -33.59 -35.63 -8.95
CA GLY A 21 -33.21 -36.97 -9.39
C GLY A 21 -32.35 -37.07 -10.63
N VAL A 22 -31.05 -37.32 -10.43
CA VAL A 22 -30.27 -38.41 -11.08
C VAL A 22 -28.92 -38.50 -10.31
N ARG A 23 -28.52 -39.71 -9.94
CA ARG A 23 -27.21 -40.02 -9.35
C ARG A 23 -26.17 -40.04 -10.43
N GLU A 24 -25.13 -39.24 -10.28
CA GLU A 24 -23.85 -39.44 -10.99
C GLU A 24 -22.67 -39.46 -10.00
N SER A 25 -21.74 -40.35 -10.35
CA SER A 25 -20.61 -40.77 -9.55
C SER A 25 -19.44 -39.77 -9.65
N GLY A 26 -18.81 -39.45 -8.51
CA GLY A 26 -17.38 -39.25 -8.34
C GLY A 26 -16.69 -38.16 -9.16
N ALA A 27 -17.02 -36.87 -8.90
CA ALA A 27 -16.11 -35.77 -9.21
C ALA A 27 -15.80 -35.02 -7.90
N ALA A 28 -14.54 -34.73 -7.68
CA ALA A 28 -14.05 -34.00 -6.50
C ALA A 28 -14.85 -32.70 -6.34
N LYS A 29 -15.54 -32.56 -5.20
CA LYS A 29 -16.25 -31.34 -4.82
C LYS A 29 -15.23 -30.20 -4.72
N ALA A 30 -15.28 -29.26 -5.65
CA ALA A 30 -14.75 -27.93 -5.39
C ALA A 30 -15.54 -27.36 -4.19
N GLU A 31 -14.86 -27.21 -3.06
CA GLU A 31 -15.41 -26.55 -1.89
C GLU A 31 -15.81 -25.12 -2.28
N GLN A 32 -17.10 -24.88 -2.30
CA GLN A 32 -17.62 -23.51 -2.40
C GLN A 32 -17.21 -22.79 -1.11
N THR A 33 -16.17 -21.94 -1.22
CA THR A 33 -15.91 -20.96 -0.19
C THR A 33 -17.17 -20.13 0.01
N GLN A 34 -17.75 -20.21 1.21
CA GLN A 34 -18.88 -19.38 1.61
C GLN A 34 -18.49 -17.92 1.35
N LYS A 35 -19.20 -17.27 0.42
CA LYS A 35 -19.07 -15.82 0.22
C LYS A 35 -19.41 -15.14 1.54
N PRO A 36 -18.54 -14.29 2.11
CA PRO A 36 -18.88 -13.54 3.31
C PRO A 36 -20.08 -12.64 3.00
N ASN A 37 -21.05 -12.59 3.89
CA ASN A 37 -22.09 -11.58 3.85
C ASN A 37 -21.43 -10.19 3.92
N GLY A 38 -21.30 -9.51 2.78
CA GLY A 38 -20.80 -8.18 2.60
C GLY A 38 -19.44 -7.90 3.26
N SER A 39 -18.38 -7.71 2.48
CA SER A 39 -17.06 -7.30 3.01
C SER A 39 -17.08 -5.88 3.59
N LEU A 40 -17.99 -5.01 3.12
CA LEU A 40 -18.24 -3.70 3.72
C LEU A 40 -18.88 -3.88 5.10
N VAL A 41 -18.19 -3.45 6.13
CA VAL A 41 -18.57 -3.61 7.54
C VAL A 41 -19.21 -2.35 8.09
N ASP A 42 -18.68 -1.19 7.71
CA ASP A 42 -19.06 0.10 8.24
C ASP A 42 -18.74 1.20 7.23
N ARG A 43 -19.35 2.38 7.41
CA ARG A 43 -19.12 3.54 6.53
C ARG A 43 -19.23 4.83 7.34
N VAL A 44 -18.28 5.75 7.11
CA VAL A 44 -18.35 7.12 7.61
C VAL A 44 -18.11 8.06 6.42
N GLY A 45 -19.16 8.79 6.03
CA GLY A 45 -19.11 9.64 4.84
C GLY A 45 -18.72 8.86 3.59
N GLN A 46 -17.62 9.23 2.94
CA GLN A 46 -17.08 8.58 1.77
C GLN A 46 -16.01 7.51 2.09
N THR A 47 -15.78 7.20 3.36
CA THR A 47 -14.85 6.15 3.79
C THR A 47 -15.60 4.86 4.11
N GLY A 48 -15.28 3.77 3.40
CA GLY A 48 -15.78 2.42 3.67
C GLY A 48 -14.77 1.61 4.49
N PHE A 49 -15.26 0.81 5.43
CA PHE A 49 -14.46 -0.10 6.25
C PHE A 49 -14.69 -1.52 5.79
N VAL A 50 -13.62 -2.23 5.41
CA VAL A 50 -13.69 -3.57 4.83
C VAL A 50 -12.93 -4.58 5.68
N GLN A 51 -13.53 -5.76 5.90
CA GLN A 51 -12.87 -6.86 6.59
C GLN A 51 -11.96 -7.61 5.63
N LEU A 52 -10.65 -7.58 5.88
CA LEU A 52 -9.69 -8.40 5.17
C LEU A 52 -9.85 -9.88 5.52
N GLN A 53 -9.58 -10.74 4.53
CA GLN A 53 -9.68 -12.19 4.64
C GLN A 53 -8.33 -12.82 4.31
N ALA A 54 -7.93 -13.80 5.11
CA ALA A 54 -6.72 -14.60 4.89
C ALA A 54 -7.08 -16.09 4.97
N GLY A 55 -7.70 -16.59 3.90
CA GLY A 55 -8.21 -17.95 3.82
C GLY A 55 -7.11 -19.01 3.93
N SER A 56 -5.96 -18.74 3.35
CA SER A 56 -4.79 -19.63 3.33
C SER A 56 -4.18 -19.86 4.71
N PHE A 57 -4.44 -18.96 5.68
CA PHE A 57 -3.93 -19.13 7.05
C PHE A 57 -4.39 -20.43 7.73
N LYS A 58 -5.59 -20.92 7.41
CA LYS A 58 -6.16 -22.13 8.02
C LYS A 58 -5.30 -23.37 7.78
N ASP A 59 -4.68 -23.44 6.60
CA ASP A 59 -3.94 -24.59 6.12
C ASP A 59 -2.47 -24.60 6.57
N LEU A 60 -2.02 -23.53 7.23
CA LEU A 60 -0.65 -23.41 7.72
C LEU A 60 -0.39 -24.38 8.89
N PRO A 61 0.83 -24.93 8.99
CA PRO A 61 1.28 -25.66 10.19
C PRO A 61 1.27 -24.78 11.43
N SER A 62 1.11 -25.38 12.62
CA SER A 62 1.04 -24.66 13.90
C SER A 62 2.23 -23.73 14.13
N GLU A 63 3.43 -24.16 13.75
CA GLU A 63 4.65 -23.35 13.86
C GLU A 63 4.58 -22.09 13.01
N ARG A 64 4.07 -22.20 11.77
CA ARG A 64 3.89 -21.05 10.88
C ARG A 64 2.80 -20.09 11.38
N LYS A 65 1.73 -20.62 11.95
CA LYS A 65 0.71 -19.82 12.62
C LYS A 65 1.28 -19.05 13.81
N ALA A 66 2.14 -19.69 14.62
CA ALA A 66 2.82 -19.03 15.73
C ALA A 66 3.81 -17.94 15.26
N LEU A 67 4.55 -18.20 14.18
CA LEU A 67 5.41 -17.20 13.53
C LEU A 67 4.59 -15.98 13.11
N ALA A 68 3.52 -16.17 12.35
CA ALA A 68 2.62 -15.12 11.89
C ALA A 68 2.06 -14.29 13.05
N TYR A 69 1.66 -14.95 14.14
CA TYR A 69 1.16 -14.26 15.34
C TYR A 69 2.20 -13.30 15.93
N TRP A 70 3.43 -13.76 16.15
CA TRP A 70 4.48 -12.94 16.76
C TRP A 70 4.95 -11.79 15.84
N LEU A 71 5.03 -12.06 14.52
CA LEU A 71 5.31 -11.02 13.52
C LEU A 71 4.20 -9.96 13.50
N SER A 72 2.94 -10.38 13.53
CA SER A 72 1.79 -9.46 13.59
C SER A 72 1.81 -8.60 14.85
N ARG A 73 2.20 -9.15 16.00
CA ARG A 73 2.37 -8.36 17.23
C ARG A 73 3.49 -7.33 17.10
N ALA A 74 4.61 -7.71 16.48
CA ALA A 74 5.72 -6.77 16.23
C ALA A 74 5.28 -5.63 15.28
N ALA A 75 4.49 -5.93 14.25
CA ALA A 75 3.92 -4.93 13.35
C ALA A 75 2.96 -3.97 14.08
N ILE A 76 2.11 -4.50 14.97
CA ILE A 76 1.18 -3.68 15.77
C ILE A 76 1.95 -2.81 16.79
N ALA A 77 3.06 -3.29 17.34
CA ALA A 77 3.86 -2.55 18.33
C ALA A 77 4.41 -1.22 17.77
N VAL A 78 4.75 -1.15 16.49
CA VAL A 78 5.27 0.08 15.84
C VAL A 78 4.16 0.99 15.28
N ASN A 79 2.91 0.53 15.24
CA ASN A 79 1.79 1.31 14.70
C ASN A 79 1.60 2.73 15.31
N PRO A 80 1.88 3.00 16.60
CA PRO A 80 1.78 4.36 17.13
C PRO A 80 2.75 5.37 16.50
N ILE A 81 3.86 4.91 15.92
CA ILE A 81 4.92 5.78 15.40
C ILE A 81 4.40 6.68 14.26
N VAL A 82 3.62 6.11 13.34
CA VAL A 82 3.11 6.87 12.18
C VAL A 82 2.23 8.06 12.59
N TYR A 83 1.49 7.95 13.69
CA TYR A 83 0.67 9.07 14.19
C TYR A 83 1.53 10.25 14.65
N ASP A 84 2.67 9.98 15.29
CA ASP A 84 3.63 11.02 15.67
C ASP A 84 4.41 11.56 14.45
N GLN A 85 4.68 10.72 13.45
CA GLN A 85 5.30 11.16 12.19
C GLN A 85 4.36 12.05 11.36
N ASN A 86 3.06 11.81 11.41
CA ASN A 86 2.07 12.60 10.66
C ASN A 86 1.78 13.97 11.31
N SER A 87 1.82 14.09 12.62
CA SER A 87 1.70 15.38 13.31
C SER A 87 2.29 15.30 14.73
N VAL A 88 2.89 16.38 15.18
CA VAL A 88 3.37 16.51 16.57
C VAL A 88 2.22 16.34 17.59
N TYR A 89 0.99 16.51 17.18
CA TYR A 89 -0.22 16.34 17.97
C TYR A 89 -0.83 14.94 17.85
N GLY A 90 -0.49 14.19 16.82
CA GLY A 90 -1.20 12.98 16.39
C GLY A 90 -1.35 11.91 17.48
N LEU A 91 -0.29 11.58 18.24
CA LEU A 91 -0.39 10.62 19.35
C LEU A 91 -1.22 11.13 20.52
N ARG A 92 -1.21 12.43 20.78
CA ARG A 92 -1.99 13.07 21.85
C ARG A 92 -3.47 13.04 21.51
N GLU A 93 -3.80 13.38 20.28
CA GLU A 93 -5.16 13.32 19.75
C GLU A 93 -5.70 11.89 19.76
N LYS A 94 -4.93 10.93 19.22
CA LYS A 94 -5.27 9.50 19.27
C LYS A 94 -5.61 9.04 20.69
N ARG A 95 -4.75 9.37 21.67
CA ARG A 95 -4.95 8.99 23.07
C ARG A 95 -6.19 9.61 23.67
N LEU A 96 -6.44 10.90 23.42
CA LEU A 96 -7.64 11.59 23.89
C LEU A 96 -8.92 10.93 23.37
N LEU A 97 -9.01 10.70 22.06
CA LEU A 97 -10.15 10.08 21.41
C LEU A 97 -10.40 8.66 21.95
N GLU A 98 -9.37 7.83 22.04
CA GLU A 98 -9.47 6.45 22.57
C GLU A 98 -9.90 6.41 24.04
N GLN A 99 -9.42 7.33 24.88
CA GLN A 99 -9.82 7.42 26.26
C GLN A 99 -11.31 7.85 26.39
N ILE A 100 -11.81 8.70 25.52
CA ILE A 100 -13.23 9.06 25.46
C ILE A 100 -14.06 7.82 25.08
N LEU A 101 -13.68 7.09 24.03
CA LEU A 101 -14.43 5.93 23.56
C LEU A 101 -14.46 4.80 24.60
N THR A 102 -13.34 4.51 25.25
CA THR A 102 -13.25 3.46 26.28
C THR A 102 -13.96 3.80 27.59
N HIS A 103 -14.22 5.08 27.86
CA HIS A 103 -14.85 5.56 29.07
C HIS A 103 -16.13 6.35 28.80
N SER A 104 -16.90 5.95 27.78
CA SER A 104 -18.02 6.72 27.21
C SER A 104 -19.31 6.73 28.01
N ARG A 105 -19.40 5.99 29.11
CA ARG A 105 -20.64 5.89 29.92
C ARG A 105 -21.18 7.28 30.32
N GLY A 106 -22.43 7.59 29.92
CA GLY A 106 -23.12 8.84 30.24
C GLY A 106 -22.56 10.07 29.52
N ILE A 107 -21.84 9.90 28.42
CA ILE A 107 -21.63 10.92 27.39
C ILE A 107 -22.91 11.03 26.57
N ASP A 108 -23.25 12.23 26.13
CA ASP A 108 -24.39 12.49 25.25
C ASP A 108 -24.25 11.65 23.96
N PRO A 109 -25.31 10.90 23.55
CA PRO A 109 -25.25 10.00 22.40
C PRO A 109 -24.86 10.67 21.08
N ASP A 110 -25.35 11.87 20.78
CA ASP A 110 -25.08 12.54 19.49
C ASP A 110 -23.62 12.98 19.38
N PRO A 111 -23.04 13.75 20.32
CA PRO A 111 -21.60 14.01 20.32
C PRO A 111 -20.74 12.73 20.36
N LEU A 112 -21.14 11.70 21.13
CA LEU A 112 -20.39 10.46 21.19
C LEU A 112 -20.35 9.75 19.82
N LYS A 113 -21.46 9.75 19.08
CA LYS A 113 -21.54 9.23 17.72
C LYS A 113 -20.55 9.97 16.80
N GLN A 114 -20.60 11.30 16.78
CA GLN A 114 -19.72 12.12 15.93
C GLN A 114 -18.24 11.95 16.31
N ILE A 115 -17.90 11.89 17.60
CA ILE A 115 -16.54 11.60 18.08
C ILE A 115 -16.11 10.20 17.63
N THR A 116 -16.99 9.20 17.66
CA THR A 116 -16.70 7.85 17.21
C THR A 116 -16.43 7.82 15.70
N GLU A 117 -17.24 8.48 14.90
CA GLU A 117 -17.08 8.57 13.46
C GLU A 117 -15.77 9.29 13.07
N TYR A 118 -15.49 10.42 13.69
CA TYR A 118 -14.20 11.11 13.51
C TYR A 118 -13.02 10.23 13.92
N THR A 119 -13.13 9.49 15.04
CA THR A 119 -12.06 8.60 15.49
C THR A 119 -11.81 7.46 14.50
N LYS A 120 -12.86 6.92 13.87
CA LYS A 120 -12.71 5.91 12.80
C LYS A 120 -11.96 6.47 11.60
N LEU A 121 -12.29 7.68 11.15
CA LEU A 121 -11.56 8.38 10.09
C LEU A 121 -10.11 8.65 10.50
N PHE A 122 -9.88 9.10 11.72
CA PHE A 122 -8.56 9.37 12.28
C PHE A 122 -7.67 8.11 12.28
N TRP A 123 -8.20 6.96 12.70
CA TRP A 123 -7.46 5.71 12.65
C TRP A 123 -7.18 5.27 11.20
N GLY A 124 -8.16 5.38 10.32
CA GLY A 124 -8.03 5.00 8.91
C GLY A 124 -6.96 5.80 8.17
N ASN A 125 -6.89 7.10 8.45
CA ASN A 125 -5.92 8.00 7.84
C ASN A 125 -4.60 8.18 8.62
N ARG A 126 -4.45 7.52 9.77
CA ARG A 126 -3.30 7.66 10.68
C ARG A 126 -3.10 9.10 11.19
N GLY A 127 -4.19 9.85 11.35
CA GLY A 127 -4.21 11.25 11.76
C GLY A 127 -5.44 11.97 11.23
N ASN A 128 -5.47 13.28 11.35
CA ASN A 128 -6.58 14.12 10.90
C ASN A 128 -6.39 14.70 9.47
N HIS A 129 -5.55 14.06 8.66
CA HIS A 129 -5.36 14.39 7.25
C HIS A 129 -5.73 13.19 6.38
N ASN A 130 -6.46 13.45 5.30
CA ASN A 130 -6.83 12.42 4.34
C ASN A 130 -5.58 11.86 3.65
N ALA A 131 -5.40 10.56 3.67
CA ALA A 131 -4.19 9.90 3.18
C ALA A 131 -3.93 10.12 1.68
N PHE A 132 -4.99 10.24 0.85
CA PHE A 132 -4.83 10.49 -0.59
C PHE A 132 -4.60 11.97 -0.94
N THR A 133 -5.34 12.86 -0.28
CA THR A 133 -5.33 14.27 -0.65
C THR A 133 -4.35 15.10 0.17
N SER A 134 -3.78 14.52 1.23
CA SER A 134 -3.00 15.22 2.27
C SER A 134 -3.76 16.32 3.01
N ARG A 135 -5.03 16.57 2.71
CA ARG A 135 -5.80 17.65 3.28
C ARG A 135 -6.38 17.29 4.64
N LYS A 136 -6.35 18.27 5.56
CA LYS A 136 -7.02 18.13 6.85
C LYS A 136 -8.53 17.94 6.66
N PHE A 137 -9.13 17.03 7.45
CA PHE A 137 -10.57 16.93 7.63
C PHE A 137 -10.96 17.37 9.05
N LEU A 138 -12.13 17.95 9.16
CA LEU A 138 -12.63 18.52 10.41
C LEU A 138 -13.69 17.62 11.04
N PRO A 139 -13.80 17.58 12.39
CA PRO A 139 -14.89 16.90 13.06
C PRO A 139 -16.24 17.62 12.88
N GLU A 140 -17.33 16.85 13.00
CA GLU A 140 -18.69 17.42 13.06
C GLU A 140 -19.09 17.88 14.46
N PHE A 141 -18.41 17.40 15.51
CA PHE A 141 -18.61 17.87 16.89
C PHE A 141 -17.82 19.18 17.16
N THR A 142 -18.31 19.93 18.12
CA THR A 142 -17.72 21.22 18.54
C THR A 142 -16.64 21.05 19.61
N PRO A 143 -15.76 22.08 19.82
CA PRO A 143 -14.81 22.08 20.94
C PRO A 143 -15.49 21.92 22.32
N ALA A 144 -16.69 22.48 22.50
CA ALA A 144 -17.45 22.38 23.74
C ALA A 144 -17.93 20.95 24.01
N GLU A 145 -18.40 20.26 22.99
CA GLU A 145 -18.83 18.84 23.07
C GLU A 145 -17.64 17.92 23.36
N LEU A 146 -16.50 18.11 22.68
CA LEU A 146 -15.28 17.37 22.98
C LEU A 146 -14.85 17.56 24.44
N LYS A 147 -14.87 18.79 24.94
CA LYS A 147 -14.55 19.13 26.33
C LYS A 147 -15.50 18.45 27.30
N ALA A 148 -16.79 18.46 27.03
CA ALA A 148 -17.81 17.80 27.86
C ALA A 148 -17.61 16.28 27.88
N ALA A 149 -17.38 15.66 26.70
CA ALA A 149 -17.10 14.22 26.56
C ALA A 149 -15.83 13.82 27.31
N ALA A 150 -14.73 14.54 27.13
CA ALA A 150 -13.46 14.29 27.82
C ALA A 150 -13.57 14.43 29.34
N ALA A 151 -14.29 15.44 29.84
CA ALA A 151 -14.54 15.62 31.24
C ALA A 151 -15.39 14.48 31.85
N ARG A 152 -16.38 13.99 31.09
CA ARG A 152 -17.17 12.81 31.49
C ARG A 152 -16.30 11.54 31.50
N ALA A 153 -15.52 11.33 30.46
CA ALA A 153 -14.59 10.19 30.40
C ALA A 153 -13.59 10.20 31.57
N LEU A 154 -13.05 11.36 31.93
CA LEU A 154 -12.17 11.53 33.10
C LEU A 154 -12.89 11.11 34.41
N LYS A 155 -14.16 11.52 34.59
CA LYS A 155 -14.97 11.08 35.75
C LYS A 155 -15.22 9.57 35.76
N ASN A 156 -15.25 8.94 34.60
CA ASN A 156 -15.41 7.50 34.44
C ASN A 156 -14.09 6.71 34.59
N GLY A 157 -12.96 7.38 34.92
CA GLY A 157 -11.67 6.75 35.14
C GLY A 157 -10.71 6.80 33.97
N ALA A 158 -11.02 7.56 32.89
CA ALA A 158 -10.11 7.76 31.79
C ALA A 158 -8.74 8.36 32.25
N ARG A 159 -7.66 7.87 31.65
CA ARG A 159 -6.30 8.27 32.03
C ARG A 159 -5.86 9.58 31.33
N LEU A 160 -6.65 10.63 31.56
CA LEU A 160 -6.43 11.97 31.02
C LEU A 160 -5.74 12.94 31.99
N GLY A 161 -5.22 12.41 33.11
CA GLY A 161 -4.53 13.17 34.14
C GLY A 161 -5.50 13.85 35.13
N THR A 162 -5.13 15.05 35.61
CA THR A 162 -6.02 15.87 36.45
C THR A 162 -6.92 16.76 35.60
N PRO A 163 -8.05 17.30 36.13
CA PRO A 163 -8.88 18.25 35.37
C PRO A 163 -8.09 19.43 34.80
N ALA A 164 -7.11 19.95 35.53
CA ALA A 164 -6.27 21.06 35.07
C ALA A 164 -5.30 20.64 33.93
N LYS A 165 -4.79 19.40 33.96
CA LYS A 165 -3.98 18.85 32.84
C LYS A 165 -4.85 18.64 31.62
N LEU A 166 -6.02 18.06 31.79
CA LEU A 166 -6.97 17.86 30.68
C LEU A 166 -7.38 19.18 30.04
N ALA A 167 -7.71 20.20 30.84
CA ALA A 167 -8.06 21.52 30.31
C ALA A 167 -6.94 22.12 29.45
N ARG A 168 -5.68 21.99 29.87
CA ARG A 168 -4.51 22.45 29.09
C ARG A 168 -4.34 21.61 27.81
N GLU A 169 -4.46 20.31 27.90
CA GLU A 169 -4.39 19.40 26.75
C GLU A 169 -5.42 19.76 25.69
N LEU A 170 -6.67 19.97 26.09
CA LEU A 170 -7.76 20.38 25.18
C LEU A 170 -7.51 21.74 24.56
N GLN A 171 -6.96 22.70 25.31
CA GLN A 171 -6.58 24.02 24.78
C GLN A 171 -5.48 23.92 23.72
N GLU A 172 -4.47 23.07 23.95
CA GLU A 172 -3.37 22.86 23.00
C GLU A 172 -3.81 22.09 21.74
N LEU A 173 -4.80 21.18 21.84
CA LEU A 173 -5.34 20.40 20.75
C LEU A 173 -6.48 21.11 19.99
N GLU A 174 -6.99 22.23 20.46
CA GLU A 174 -8.14 22.91 19.83
C GLU A 174 -7.84 23.33 18.39
N LYS A 175 -6.71 24.01 18.14
CA LYS A 175 -6.31 24.39 16.77
C LYS A 175 -6.01 23.18 15.88
N PRO A 176 -5.17 22.22 16.31
CA PRO A 176 -4.90 21.00 15.54
C PRO A 176 -6.17 20.27 15.07
N ILE A 177 -7.21 20.21 15.90
CA ILE A 177 -8.44 19.48 15.59
C ILE A 177 -9.42 20.33 14.78
N PHE A 178 -9.63 21.61 15.13
CA PHE A 178 -10.78 22.39 14.65
C PHE A 178 -10.44 23.53 13.68
N ASP A 179 -9.18 24.00 13.62
CA ASP A 179 -8.82 25.11 12.73
C ASP A 179 -8.45 24.58 11.34
N PRO A 180 -9.25 24.87 10.29
CA PRO A 180 -8.95 24.43 8.92
C PRO A 180 -7.67 25.06 8.34
N ASN A 181 -7.22 26.19 8.89
CA ASN A 181 -6.04 26.91 8.43
C ASN A 181 -4.75 26.52 9.17
N PHE A 182 -4.86 25.73 10.23
CA PHE A 182 -3.71 25.23 10.97
C PHE A 182 -3.33 23.83 10.49
N GLU A 183 -2.07 23.63 10.09
CA GLU A 183 -1.61 22.33 9.53
C GLU A 183 -2.54 21.82 8.40
N GLN A 184 -2.77 22.63 7.37
CA GLN A 184 -3.75 22.36 6.32
C GLN A 184 -3.48 21.08 5.53
N MET A 185 -2.18 20.78 5.32
CA MET A 185 -1.71 19.68 4.50
C MET A 185 -0.69 18.83 5.26
N LEU A 186 -0.85 17.52 5.22
CA LEU A 186 0.11 16.57 5.78
C LEU A 186 1.50 16.74 5.14
N THR A 187 1.54 16.74 3.80
CA THR A 187 2.71 17.01 2.98
C THR A 187 2.35 18.09 1.97
N PHE A 188 3.00 19.23 2.07
CA PHE A 188 2.70 20.40 1.23
C PHE A 188 3.87 20.67 0.29
N LYS A 189 3.95 19.96 -0.84
CA LYS A 189 5.08 20.06 -1.78
C LYS A 189 5.16 21.42 -2.48
N ASN A 190 4.01 22.04 -2.76
CA ASN A 190 3.90 23.31 -3.47
C ASN A 190 3.01 24.28 -2.69
N PRO A 191 3.46 24.81 -1.52
CA PRO A 191 2.68 25.77 -0.77
C PRO A 191 2.57 27.13 -1.53
N PRO A 192 1.47 27.88 -1.32
CA PRO A 192 1.28 29.17 -1.99
C PRO A 192 2.29 30.21 -1.48
N ASN A 193 2.43 31.31 -2.23
CA ASN A 193 3.20 32.50 -1.84
C ASN A 193 4.71 32.26 -1.58
N GLY A 194 5.25 31.13 -2.07
CA GLY A 194 6.68 30.82 -1.90
C GLY A 194 7.04 30.44 -0.44
N GLU A 195 6.09 29.98 0.36
CA GLU A 195 6.36 29.41 1.67
C GLU A 195 7.27 28.16 1.56
N ASP A 196 8.10 27.95 2.58
CA ASP A 196 8.97 26.78 2.62
C ASP A 196 8.16 25.49 2.79
N PRO A 197 8.25 24.51 1.88
CA PRO A 197 7.45 23.29 1.94
C PRO A 197 7.63 22.46 3.21
N LEU A 198 8.83 22.45 3.83
CA LEU A 198 9.05 21.72 5.08
C LEU A 198 8.33 22.39 6.25
N LEU A 199 8.32 23.73 6.30
CA LEU A 199 7.65 24.49 7.34
C LEU A 199 6.13 24.52 7.16
N ALA A 200 5.65 24.42 5.91
CA ALA A 200 4.23 24.41 5.58
C ALA A 200 3.57 23.04 5.78
N SER A 201 4.34 21.96 5.85
CA SER A 201 3.85 20.59 6.04
C SER A 201 3.54 20.30 7.50
N ALA A 202 2.43 19.60 7.76
CA ALA A 202 2.01 19.18 9.10
C ALA A 202 2.84 18.01 9.64
N ASN A 203 3.46 17.21 8.74
CA ASN A 203 4.21 16.05 9.16
C ASN A 203 5.37 16.43 10.10
N ASN A 204 5.65 15.56 11.06
CA ASN A 204 6.63 15.80 12.13
C ASN A 204 8.01 15.16 11.81
N LEU A 205 8.38 15.18 10.53
CA LEU A 205 9.66 14.68 10.04
C LEU A 205 10.77 15.74 10.21
N TYR A 206 10.36 17.01 10.20
CA TYR A 206 11.22 18.17 10.40
C TYR A 206 10.62 19.10 11.44
N GLN A 207 11.43 19.60 12.37
CA GLN A 207 10.99 20.54 13.40
C GLN A 207 11.78 21.85 13.33
N GLY A 208 11.13 22.92 12.82
CA GLY A 208 11.73 24.23 12.67
C GLY A 208 12.90 24.26 11.68
N VAL A 209 12.89 23.38 10.68
CA VAL A 209 13.91 23.23 9.63
C VAL A 209 13.30 23.66 8.31
N SER A 210 14.02 24.50 7.57
CA SER A 210 13.68 24.93 6.22
C SER A 210 14.57 24.24 5.18
N LEU A 211 14.17 24.23 3.91
CA LEU A 211 15.00 23.73 2.81
C LEU A 211 16.33 24.50 2.74
N THR A 212 16.34 25.80 3.09
CA THR A 212 17.56 26.60 3.11
C THR A 212 18.54 26.12 4.17
N ASP A 213 18.07 25.64 5.33
CA ASP A 213 18.92 25.10 6.39
C ASP A 213 19.68 23.83 5.97
N LEU A 214 19.20 23.15 4.92
CA LEU A 214 19.72 21.85 4.49
C LEU A 214 20.73 21.90 3.36
N LYS A 215 21.02 23.08 2.79
CA LYS A 215 21.90 23.22 1.62
C LYS A 215 23.27 22.56 1.80
N ASP A 216 23.85 22.70 3.00
CA ASP A 216 25.18 22.20 3.33
C ASP A 216 25.16 21.15 4.45
N PHE A 217 24.00 20.54 4.71
CA PHE A 217 23.83 19.55 5.76
C PHE A 217 23.67 18.14 5.18
N ALA A 218 24.63 17.26 5.48
CA ALA A 218 24.54 15.83 5.16
C ALA A 218 23.96 15.09 6.37
N GLU A 219 22.82 14.43 6.16
CA GLU A 219 22.22 13.57 7.18
C GLU A 219 22.95 12.24 7.25
N GLU A 220 23.24 11.78 8.48
CA GLU A 220 23.82 10.47 8.75
C GLU A 220 22.76 9.36 8.75
N TYR A 221 21.52 9.71 9.17
CA TYR A 221 20.38 8.80 9.27
C TYR A 221 19.18 9.34 8.49
N PRO A 222 19.29 9.50 7.16
CA PRO A 222 18.25 10.18 6.37
C PRO A 222 16.89 9.49 6.47
N LEU A 223 16.84 8.15 6.42
CA LEU A 223 15.61 7.38 6.39
C LEU A 223 14.91 7.31 7.77
N ASN A 224 15.68 7.11 8.84
CA ASN A 224 15.17 6.78 10.18
C ASN A 224 15.52 7.81 11.25
N SER A 225 15.38 9.09 10.92
CA SER A 225 15.52 10.16 11.88
C SER A 225 14.49 11.27 11.68
N ARG A 226 14.18 11.97 12.76
CA ARG A 226 13.57 13.31 12.71
C ARG A 226 14.68 14.36 12.76
N LEU A 227 14.64 15.31 11.85
CA LEU A 227 15.56 16.42 11.86
C LEU A 227 14.95 17.62 12.56
N MET A 228 15.65 18.19 13.53
CA MET A 228 15.17 19.37 14.26
C MET A 228 16.23 20.47 14.35
N LYS A 229 15.78 21.72 14.32
CA LYS A 229 16.64 22.89 14.55
C LYS A 229 16.57 23.30 16.01
N LYS A 230 17.68 23.16 16.72
CA LYS A 230 17.77 23.48 18.14
C LYS A 230 18.94 24.46 18.39
N ASN A 231 18.62 25.65 18.92
CA ASN A 231 19.61 26.70 19.15
C ASN A 231 20.44 27.04 17.88
N GLY A 232 19.77 27.07 16.71
CA GLY A 232 20.38 27.34 15.39
C GLY A 232 21.20 26.19 14.80
N LYS A 233 21.26 25.02 15.45
CA LYS A 233 21.96 23.83 14.94
C LYS A 233 20.96 22.74 14.57
N LEU A 234 21.26 22.03 13.48
CA LEU A 234 20.51 20.85 13.07
C LEU A 234 20.93 19.64 13.91
N VAL A 235 19.95 18.86 14.33
CA VAL A 235 20.14 17.66 15.18
C VAL A 235 19.24 16.55 14.65
N GLU A 236 19.82 15.39 14.35
CA GLU A 236 19.08 14.17 14.02
C GLU A 236 18.63 13.44 15.28
N GLN A 237 17.34 13.24 15.42
CA GLN A 237 16.75 12.37 16.44
C GLN A 237 16.53 10.97 15.84
N ILE A 238 17.50 10.10 16.03
CA ILE A 238 17.54 8.78 15.41
C ILE A 238 16.44 7.90 16.02
N TYR A 239 15.74 7.12 15.16
CA TYR A 239 14.74 6.13 15.56
C TYR A 239 15.46 4.83 15.94
N ARG A 240 15.55 4.51 17.22
CA ARG A 240 16.19 3.30 17.72
C ARG A 240 15.83 3.00 19.18
N ALA A 241 15.82 1.71 19.52
CA ALA A 241 15.57 1.26 20.88
C ALA A 241 16.78 1.46 21.83
N GLY A 242 17.99 1.47 21.27
CA GLY A 242 19.24 1.35 22.02
C GLY A 242 19.63 -0.11 22.31
N THR A 243 20.89 -0.34 22.67
CA THR A 243 21.39 -1.68 22.98
C THR A 243 21.25 -2.02 24.47
N PRO A 244 21.02 -3.29 24.84
CA PRO A 244 20.88 -3.71 26.24
C PRO A 244 22.11 -3.41 27.12
N ASP A 245 23.31 -3.39 26.51
CA ASP A 245 24.57 -3.07 27.19
C ASP A 245 24.79 -1.56 27.36
N GLY A 246 23.86 -0.73 26.87
CA GLY A 246 23.92 0.73 26.99
C GLY A 246 24.98 1.42 26.12
N LYS A 247 25.70 0.67 25.24
CA LYS A 247 26.71 1.29 24.35
C LYS A 247 26.06 2.22 23.33
N ILE A 248 24.92 1.84 22.83
CA ILE A 248 24.09 2.69 21.98
C ILE A 248 22.88 3.13 22.80
N PRO A 249 22.73 4.42 23.09
CA PRO A 249 21.64 4.93 23.92
C PRO A 249 20.31 4.87 23.14
N PRO A 250 19.15 4.78 23.85
CA PRO A 250 17.85 4.87 23.23
C PRO A 250 17.65 6.20 22.49
N GLY A 251 16.96 6.17 21.36
CA GLY A 251 16.60 7.32 20.55
C GLY A 251 15.11 7.61 20.60
N LEU A 252 14.59 8.23 19.54
CA LEU A 252 13.16 8.45 19.38
C LEU A 252 12.47 7.10 19.10
N TYR A 253 11.23 6.93 19.58
CA TYR A 253 10.44 5.70 19.49
C TYR A 253 11.05 4.46 20.18
N ALA A 254 11.95 4.67 21.13
CA ALA A 254 12.65 3.57 21.82
C ALA A 254 11.69 2.57 22.48
N THR A 255 10.55 3.02 23.01
CA THR A 255 9.55 2.16 23.64
C THR A 255 8.87 1.25 22.64
N GLU A 256 8.36 1.81 21.55
CA GLU A 256 7.66 1.11 20.50
C GLU A 256 8.58 0.08 19.82
N LEU A 257 9.82 0.48 19.51
CA LEU A 257 10.83 -0.39 18.92
C LEU A 257 11.27 -1.50 19.88
N ALA A 258 11.38 -1.23 21.19
CA ALA A 258 11.69 -2.26 22.17
C ALA A 258 10.57 -3.32 22.30
N LEU A 259 9.30 -2.91 22.20
CA LEU A 259 8.16 -3.83 22.14
C LEU A 259 8.20 -4.70 20.88
N ALA A 260 8.48 -4.10 19.73
CA ALA A 260 8.65 -4.85 18.47
C ALA A 260 9.82 -5.86 18.57
N ILE A 261 10.97 -5.45 19.09
CA ILE A 261 12.14 -6.33 19.33
C ILE A 261 11.76 -7.52 20.23
N ARG A 262 10.99 -7.28 21.29
CA ARG A 262 10.51 -8.36 22.16
C ARG A 262 9.71 -9.40 21.38
N ASP A 263 8.76 -8.96 20.58
CA ASP A 263 7.86 -9.84 19.84
C ASP A 263 8.58 -10.51 18.63
N LEU A 264 9.51 -9.82 17.94
CA LEU A 264 10.40 -10.40 16.93
C LEU A 264 11.26 -11.54 17.49
N LYS A 265 11.81 -11.36 18.71
CA LYS A 265 12.56 -12.43 19.39
C LYS A 265 11.70 -13.65 19.73
N GLN A 266 10.40 -13.47 20.00
CA GLN A 266 9.46 -14.58 20.18
C GLN A 266 9.14 -15.28 18.85
N ALA A 267 9.27 -14.62 17.71
CA ALA A 267 9.09 -15.19 16.38
C ALA A 267 10.23 -16.13 15.97
N VAL A 268 11.47 -15.82 16.38
CA VAL A 268 12.70 -16.56 15.97
C VAL A 268 12.61 -18.08 16.12
N PRO A 269 12.08 -18.67 17.20
CA PRO A 269 11.99 -20.12 17.33
C PRO A 269 11.13 -20.81 16.26
N TYR A 270 10.20 -20.09 15.63
CA TYR A 270 9.24 -20.60 14.65
C TYR A 270 9.65 -20.32 13.20
N ALA A 271 10.73 -19.55 13.01
CA ALA A 271 11.23 -19.13 11.71
C ALA A 271 12.12 -20.20 11.04
N SER A 272 12.18 -20.19 9.70
CA SER A 272 13.18 -20.94 8.94
C SER A 272 14.60 -20.44 9.26
N GLU A 273 15.65 -21.20 8.92
CA GLU A 273 17.03 -20.78 9.21
C GLU A 273 17.39 -19.46 8.47
N SER A 274 16.93 -19.28 7.23
CA SER A 274 17.10 -18.02 6.50
C SER A 274 16.34 -16.86 7.18
N GLN A 275 15.11 -17.10 7.58
CA GLN A 275 14.27 -16.07 8.19
C GLN A 275 14.75 -15.70 9.61
N LYS A 276 15.40 -16.62 10.34
CA LYS A 276 16.07 -16.29 11.62
C LYS A 276 17.17 -15.23 11.44
N VAL A 277 17.93 -15.30 10.34
CA VAL A 277 18.93 -14.27 10.01
C VAL A 277 18.25 -12.93 9.81
N VAL A 278 17.21 -12.89 8.96
CA VAL A 278 16.41 -11.69 8.69
C VAL A 278 15.86 -11.05 9.97
N LEU A 279 15.26 -11.88 10.85
CA LEU A 279 14.70 -11.39 12.12
C LEU A 279 15.76 -10.81 13.05
N ASN A 280 16.94 -11.44 13.13
CA ASN A 280 18.05 -10.95 13.96
C ASN A 280 18.64 -9.64 13.39
N ASP A 281 18.70 -9.49 12.07
CA ASP A 281 19.16 -8.24 11.43
C ASP A 281 18.18 -7.10 11.69
N LEU A 282 16.87 -7.34 11.59
CA LEU A 282 15.86 -6.35 11.95
C LEU A 282 15.93 -5.96 13.44
N VAL A 283 16.09 -6.94 14.33
CA VAL A 283 16.31 -6.66 15.77
C VAL A 283 17.53 -5.78 15.98
N ARG A 284 18.62 -6.05 15.27
CA ARG A 284 19.84 -5.25 15.35
C ARG A 284 19.62 -3.85 14.83
N TYR A 285 18.99 -3.69 13.65
CA TYR A 285 18.64 -2.38 13.11
C TYR A 285 17.80 -1.56 14.10
N TYR A 286 16.78 -2.16 14.69
CA TYR A 286 15.96 -1.46 15.68
C TYR A 286 16.71 -1.08 16.96
N GLN A 287 17.75 -1.83 17.33
CA GLN A 287 18.62 -1.47 18.45
C GLN A 287 19.57 -0.32 18.12
N THR A 288 20.18 -0.35 16.95
CA THR A 288 21.26 0.58 16.57
C THR A 288 20.75 1.81 15.82
N GLY A 289 19.74 1.65 14.95
CA GLY A 289 19.33 2.64 13.96
C GLY A 289 20.32 2.82 12.82
N ASP A 290 21.37 1.96 12.72
CA ASP A 290 22.45 2.09 11.74
C ASP A 290 21.96 1.76 10.33
N PRO A 291 22.13 2.65 9.33
CA PRO A 291 21.78 2.37 7.93
C PRO A 291 22.46 1.11 7.36
N ALA A 292 23.64 0.74 7.85
CA ALA A 292 24.31 -0.49 7.42
C ALA A 292 23.60 -1.76 7.93
N ASP A 293 22.97 -1.69 9.11
CA ASP A 293 22.14 -2.79 9.64
C ASP A 293 20.83 -2.91 8.85
N TRP A 294 20.23 -1.77 8.44
CA TRP A 294 19.07 -1.76 7.53
C TRP A 294 19.40 -2.37 6.17
N ARG A 295 20.51 -1.98 5.59
CA ARG A 295 20.98 -2.54 4.32
C ARG A 295 21.20 -4.06 4.41
N ARG A 296 21.77 -4.55 5.51
CA ARG A 296 21.96 -6.01 5.72
C ARG A 296 20.62 -6.73 5.82
N PHE A 297 19.71 -6.20 6.63
CA PHE A 297 18.34 -6.73 6.72
C PHE A 297 17.69 -6.86 5.33
N ASN A 298 17.73 -5.82 4.51
CA ASN A 298 17.13 -5.84 3.17
C ASN A 298 17.78 -6.90 2.25
N ILE A 299 19.12 -7.02 2.27
CA ILE A 299 19.84 -8.02 1.46
C ILE A 299 19.45 -9.45 1.86
N ASP A 300 19.37 -9.73 3.15
CA ASP A 300 19.06 -11.07 3.62
C ASP A 300 17.57 -11.38 3.53
N TRP A 301 16.71 -10.35 3.68
CA TRP A 301 15.27 -10.46 3.45
C TRP A 301 14.91 -10.76 1.99
N VAL A 302 15.57 -10.12 1.02
CA VAL A 302 15.36 -10.42 -0.42
C VAL A 302 15.69 -11.88 -0.75
N LYS A 303 16.69 -12.47 -0.10
CA LYS A 303 17.10 -13.87 -0.33
C LYS A 303 16.20 -14.88 0.38
N ASP A 304 15.48 -14.47 1.41
CA ASP A 304 14.54 -15.35 2.12
C ASP A 304 13.27 -15.56 1.27
N ASN A 305 12.77 -16.80 1.23
CA ASN A 305 11.57 -17.17 0.47
C ASN A 305 10.60 -17.95 1.37
N SER A 306 10.27 -17.39 2.50
CA SER A 306 9.36 -17.98 3.47
C SER A 306 7.90 -17.78 3.09
N ASP A 307 7.05 -18.76 3.44
CA ASP A 307 5.60 -18.76 3.19
C ASP A 307 4.81 -17.76 4.07
N ILE A 308 5.38 -17.39 5.21
CA ILE A 308 4.97 -16.23 6.01
C ILE A 308 6.04 -15.17 5.80
N ASP A 309 5.67 -14.09 5.15
CA ASP A 309 6.59 -13.00 4.88
C ASP A 309 6.13 -11.71 5.58
N PHE A 310 7.03 -10.78 5.72
CA PHE A 310 6.75 -9.54 6.42
C PHE A 310 7.68 -8.42 5.96
N THR A 311 7.23 -7.19 6.12
CA THR A 311 8.10 -6.04 6.22
C THR A 311 7.80 -5.28 7.51
N ASN A 312 8.79 -4.59 8.05
CA ASN A 312 8.63 -3.78 9.24
C ASN A 312 9.81 -2.80 9.33
N GLY A 313 9.57 -1.52 9.19
CA GLY A 313 10.64 -0.54 9.15
C GLY A 313 10.18 0.89 8.90
N PHE A 314 11.14 1.74 8.57
CA PHE A 314 10.92 3.07 8.03
C PHE A 314 11.21 2.99 6.53
N ILE A 315 10.17 2.94 5.69
CA ILE A 315 10.28 2.41 4.33
C ILE A 315 9.92 3.48 3.29
N GLU A 316 8.64 3.82 3.18
CA GLU A 316 8.16 4.72 2.16
C GLU A 316 8.39 6.19 2.52
N VAL A 317 8.78 6.96 1.52
CA VAL A 317 9.21 8.35 1.69
C VAL A 317 8.22 9.39 1.12
N TYR A 318 7.03 8.96 0.72
CA TYR A 318 6.03 9.81 0.04
C TYR A 318 5.56 11.00 0.88
N LYS A 319 5.57 10.85 2.20
CA LYS A 319 5.16 11.90 3.14
C LYS A 319 6.26 12.94 3.40
N ASP A 320 7.48 12.67 2.99
CA ASP A 320 8.57 13.64 3.02
C ASP A 320 8.58 14.48 1.74
N VAL A 321 8.57 15.80 1.87
CA VAL A 321 8.72 16.73 0.74
C VAL A 321 10.01 16.47 -0.05
N ARG A 322 11.08 16.02 0.63
CA ARG A 322 12.38 15.72 0.03
C ARG A 322 12.51 14.29 -0.49
N GLY A 323 11.57 13.40 -0.14
CA GLY A 323 11.64 11.98 -0.49
C GLY A 323 12.80 11.23 0.18
N MET A 324 13.16 11.58 1.43
CA MET A 324 14.31 10.99 2.14
C MET A 324 13.94 10.29 3.44
N LYS A 325 12.90 10.78 4.15
CA LYS A 325 12.48 10.26 5.45
C LYS A 325 11.44 9.17 5.31
N GLY A 326 11.76 7.99 5.83
CA GLY A 326 10.84 6.85 5.81
C GLY A 326 9.75 6.96 6.88
N THR A 327 8.52 6.66 6.48
CA THR A 327 7.41 6.48 7.43
C THR A 327 7.41 5.06 8.00
N SER A 328 6.95 4.92 9.24
CA SER A 328 6.79 3.62 9.89
C SER A 328 5.73 2.82 9.16
N GLN A 329 6.09 1.65 8.67
CA GLN A 329 5.26 0.77 7.84
C GLN A 329 5.50 -0.68 8.24
N ALA A 330 4.45 -1.48 8.31
CA ALA A 330 4.60 -2.92 8.50
C ALA A 330 3.41 -3.68 7.93
N PHE A 331 3.70 -4.81 7.31
CA PHE A 331 2.72 -5.84 7.00
C PHE A 331 3.25 -7.24 7.34
N VAL A 332 2.34 -8.17 7.56
CA VAL A 332 2.62 -9.61 7.64
C VAL A 332 1.64 -10.32 6.72
N THR A 333 2.15 -11.22 5.91
CA THR A 333 1.37 -11.91 4.89
C THR A 333 1.53 -13.41 4.96
N THR A 334 0.55 -14.13 4.43
CA THR A 334 0.66 -15.53 4.06
C THR A 334 0.49 -15.66 2.55
N ILE A 335 1.13 -16.66 1.96
CA ILE A 335 1.03 -16.95 0.53
C ILE A 335 -0.42 -17.31 0.16
N ASP A 336 -0.99 -16.67 -0.86
CA ASP A 336 -2.16 -17.16 -1.56
C ASP A 336 -1.77 -18.37 -2.40
N ALA A 337 -1.96 -19.57 -1.85
CA ALA A 337 -1.50 -20.82 -2.47
C ALA A 337 -2.07 -21.04 -3.87
N ARG A 338 -3.35 -20.64 -4.10
CA ARG A 338 -4.01 -20.77 -5.41
C ARG A 338 -3.34 -19.88 -6.44
N MET A 339 -3.17 -18.60 -6.10
CA MET A 339 -2.62 -17.61 -7.02
C MET A 339 -1.13 -17.87 -7.32
N ASN A 340 -0.34 -18.20 -6.28
CA ASN A 340 1.07 -18.54 -6.47
C ASN A 340 1.26 -19.80 -7.33
N LYS A 341 0.35 -20.79 -7.25
CA LYS A 341 0.39 -21.95 -8.15
C LYS A 341 0.17 -21.53 -9.60
N LEU A 342 -0.75 -20.60 -9.87
CA LEU A 342 -0.97 -20.05 -11.22
C LEU A 342 0.24 -19.28 -11.72
N MET A 343 0.77 -18.36 -10.91
CA MET A 343 1.95 -17.56 -11.24
C MET A 343 3.18 -18.43 -11.53
N LYS A 344 3.41 -19.46 -10.71
CA LYS A 344 4.44 -20.46 -10.97
C LYS A 344 4.22 -21.20 -12.29
N GLY A 345 2.99 -21.60 -12.58
CA GLY A 345 2.63 -22.20 -13.86
C GLY A 345 2.94 -21.28 -15.05
N PHE A 346 2.70 -19.97 -14.93
CA PHE A 346 3.05 -19.00 -15.97
C PHE A 346 4.58 -18.84 -16.08
N ALA A 347 5.29 -18.74 -14.97
CA ALA A 347 6.74 -18.62 -14.96
C ALA A 347 7.44 -19.85 -15.60
N GLU A 348 7.00 -21.05 -15.26
CA GLU A 348 7.50 -22.30 -15.84
C GLU A 348 7.23 -22.41 -17.35
N ASN A 349 6.21 -21.73 -17.86
CA ASN A 349 5.84 -21.68 -19.25
C ASN A 349 6.18 -20.35 -19.95
N ALA A 350 6.98 -19.48 -19.34
CA ALA A 350 7.30 -18.15 -19.90
C ALA A 350 7.87 -18.23 -21.31
N ALA A 351 8.76 -19.21 -21.59
CA ALA A 351 9.32 -19.43 -22.93
C ALA A 351 8.26 -19.82 -23.98
N TYR A 352 7.22 -20.54 -23.56
CA TYR A 352 6.08 -20.86 -24.45
C TYR A 352 5.32 -19.58 -24.84
N PHE A 353 4.98 -18.73 -23.87
CA PHE A 353 4.25 -17.48 -24.09
C PHE A 353 5.09 -16.49 -24.90
N GLU A 354 6.38 -16.36 -24.59
CA GLU A 354 7.31 -15.52 -25.33
C GLU A 354 7.37 -15.88 -26.81
N LYS A 355 7.52 -17.20 -27.11
CA LYS A 355 7.57 -17.70 -28.49
C LYS A 355 6.30 -17.37 -29.28
N ARG A 356 5.14 -17.30 -28.61
CA ARG A 356 3.83 -17.05 -29.22
C ARG A 356 3.41 -15.59 -29.20
N ALA A 357 4.22 -14.73 -28.60
CA ALA A 357 3.98 -13.29 -28.63
C ALA A 357 3.98 -12.76 -30.06
N PRO A 358 3.11 -11.76 -30.38
CA PRO A 358 2.84 -11.35 -31.76
C PRO A 358 3.93 -10.50 -32.41
N TRP A 359 4.98 -10.17 -31.67
CA TRP A 359 6.08 -9.33 -32.19
C TRP A 359 7.15 -10.12 -32.96
N ASP A 360 8.05 -9.37 -33.65
CA ASP A 360 9.14 -9.91 -34.47
C ASP A 360 10.09 -10.80 -33.63
N GLU A 361 10.57 -11.90 -34.22
CA GLU A 361 11.48 -12.86 -33.61
C GLU A 361 12.74 -12.20 -33.04
N LYS A 362 13.25 -11.13 -33.66
CA LYS A 362 14.42 -10.39 -33.19
C LYS A 362 14.26 -9.76 -31.80
N TYR A 363 13.00 -9.57 -31.35
CA TYR A 363 12.67 -9.02 -30.02
C TYR A 363 12.26 -10.10 -29.02
N LYS A 364 12.28 -11.37 -29.37
CA LYS A 364 11.96 -12.48 -28.48
C LYS A 364 13.14 -12.88 -27.62
N LEU A 365 12.90 -13.15 -26.35
CA LEU A 365 13.86 -13.72 -25.43
C LEU A 365 13.98 -15.22 -25.66
N GLU A 366 15.20 -15.72 -25.76
CA GLU A 366 15.44 -17.18 -25.84
C GLU A 366 15.13 -17.89 -24.50
N LYS A 367 15.42 -17.21 -23.40
CA LYS A 367 15.23 -17.70 -22.03
C LYS A 367 14.65 -16.60 -21.16
N PRO A 368 13.33 -16.40 -21.20
CA PRO A 368 12.69 -15.44 -20.30
C PRO A 368 12.96 -15.80 -18.84
N GLN A 369 13.21 -14.78 -18.03
CA GLN A 369 13.35 -14.90 -16.59
C GLN A 369 12.29 -14.01 -15.95
N PRO A 370 11.09 -14.54 -15.70
CA PRO A 370 10.04 -13.76 -15.11
C PRO A 370 10.43 -13.29 -13.70
N PRO A 371 9.98 -12.09 -13.30
CA PRO A 371 10.21 -11.59 -11.96
C PRO A 371 9.60 -12.51 -10.91
N LEU A 372 10.22 -12.58 -9.73
CA LEU A 372 9.66 -13.27 -8.58
C LEU A 372 8.60 -12.37 -7.94
N ALA A 373 7.35 -12.70 -8.15
CA ALA A 373 6.23 -12.04 -7.49
C ALA A 373 5.44 -13.04 -6.65
N ASN A 374 5.05 -12.63 -5.45
CA ASN A 374 4.26 -13.43 -4.52
C ASN A 374 2.86 -12.85 -4.38
N ALA A 375 1.85 -13.62 -4.76
CA ALA A 375 0.48 -13.31 -4.40
C ALA A 375 0.25 -13.66 -2.94
N VAL A 376 -0.27 -12.71 -2.17
CA VAL A 376 -0.36 -12.82 -0.71
C VAL A 376 -1.71 -12.38 -0.16
N GLU A 377 -2.02 -12.90 1.01
CA GLU A 377 -3.14 -12.45 1.85
C GLU A 377 -2.59 -11.78 3.10
N ALA A 378 -3.01 -10.53 3.36
CA ALA A 378 -2.58 -9.78 4.53
C ALA A 378 -3.19 -10.34 5.82
N LEU A 379 -2.32 -10.62 6.79
CA LEU A 379 -2.68 -10.96 8.17
C LEU A 379 -2.73 -9.72 9.05
N VAL A 380 -1.85 -8.76 8.78
CA VAL A 380 -1.84 -7.45 9.42
C VAL A 380 -1.23 -6.42 8.49
N GLU A 381 -1.83 -5.25 8.47
CA GLU A 381 -1.35 -4.03 7.81
C GLU A 381 -1.34 -2.92 8.86
N THR A 382 -0.21 -2.25 9.08
CA THR A 382 -0.07 -1.20 10.10
C THR A 382 0.89 -0.09 9.64
N GLY A 383 0.93 0.98 10.42
CA GLY A 383 1.71 2.15 10.06
C GLY A 383 1.14 2.81 8.80
N ASP A 384 2.00 3.18 7.88
CA ASP A 384 1.62 3.83 6.62
C ASP A 384 1.12 2.87 5.54
N PHE A 385 1.11 1.57 5.82
CA PHE A 385 0.57 0.56 4.94
C PHE A 385 -0.94 0.38 5.15
N ASP A 386 -1.72 0.31 4.07
CA ASP A 386 -3.17 0.14 4.14
C ASP A 386 -3.75 -0.67 2.97
N VAL A 387 -5.04 -1.02 3.08
CA VAL A 387 -5.79 -1.84 2.14
C VAL A 387 -5.86 -1.29 0.70
N ASN A 388 -5.52 -0.04 0.49
CA ASN A 388 -5.49 0.56 -0.84
C ASN A 388 -4.20 0.24 -1.59
N THR A 389 -3.19 -0.35 -0.93
CA THR A 389 -1.98 -0.87 -1.55
C THR A 389 -2.28 -2.22 -2.20
N ILE A 390 -2.19 -2.31 -3.51
CA ILE A 390 -2.47 -3.53 -4.29
C ILE A 390 -1.20 -4.33 -4.53
N GLY A 391 -0.10 -3.63 -4.77
CA GLY A 391 1.21 -4.21 -4.98
C GLY A 391 2.30 -3.44 -4.26
N GLU A 392 3.37 -4.12 -3.93
CA GLU A 392 4.56 -3.57 -3.28
C GLU A 392 5.80 -4.22 -3.87
N ASN A 393 6.82 -3.43 -4.19
CA ASN A 393 8.13 -3.95 -4.63
C ASN A 393 9.22 -3.34 -3.75
N LEU A 394 9.87 -4.17 -2.98
CA LEU A 394 10.86 -3.77 -1.97
C LEU A 394 12.15 -4.60 -2.07
N PRO A 395 13.26 -4.07 -1.58
CA PRO A 395 13.48 -2.75 -0.96
C PRO A 395 13.55 -1.64 -1.99
N ASN A 396 13.50 -0.36 -1.54
CA ASN A 396 13.53 0.80 -2.43
C ASN A 396 14.95 1.19 -2.91
N GLU A 397 16.00 0.56 -2.35
CA GLU A 397 17.40 0.86 -2.66
C GLU A 397 17.83 0.25 -4.00
N ALA A 398 18.04 1.08 -5.02
CA ALA A 398 18.42 0.66 -6.38
C ALA A 398 19.68 -0.25 -6.40
N GLU A 399 20.68 0.02 -5.57
CA GLU A 399 21.90 -0.82 -5.47
C GLU A 399 21.58 -2.25 -5.00
N ILE A 400 20.57 -2.41 -4.12
CA ILE A 400 20.15 -3.75 -3.65
C ILE A 400 19.38 -4.45 -4.77
N HIS A 401 18.48 -3.75 -5.45
CA HIS A 401 17.76 -4.27 -6.62
C HIS A 401 18.73 -4.82 -7.67
N ASP A 402 19.70 -4.01 -8.10
CA ASP A 402 20.63 -4.38 -9.16
C ASP A 402 21.48 -5.60 -8.81
N LYS A 403 21.85 -5.76 -7.54
CA LYS A 403 22.81 -6.76 -7.13
C LYS A 403 22.19 -8.00 -6.52
N TYR A 404 21.08 -7.88 -5.83
CA TYR A 404 20.46 -8.97 -5.06
C TYR A 404 19.01 -9.24 -5.47
N GLY A 405 18.40 -8.35 -6.26
CA GLY A 405 17.00 -8.40 -6.67
C GLY A 405 16.06 -7.69 -5.69
N SER A 406 14.78 -7.94 -5.86
CA SER A 406 13.70 -7.41 -5.04
C SER A 406 12.63 -8.47 -4.79
N LYS A 407 11.72 -8.21 -3.87
CA LYS A 407 10.49 -8.97 -3.68
C LYS A 407 9.29 -8.15 -4.12
N SER A 408 8.47 -8.70 -4.98
CA SER A 408 7.16 -8.14 -5.35
C SER A 408 6.05 -8.89 -4.63
N PHE A 409 5.10 -8.15 -4.09
CA PHE A 409 3.90 -8.67 -3.44
C PHE A 409 2.66 -8.18 -4.18
N ILE A 410 1.71 -9.07 -4.40
CA ILE A 410 0.38 -8.76 -4.93
C ILE A 410 -0.63 -9.11 -3.84
N PHE A 411 -1.32 -8.10 -3.30
CA PHE A 411 -2.24 -8.26 -2.17
C PHE A 411 -3.63 -8.72 -2.63
N THR A 412 -3.72 -9.98 -3.08
CA THR A 412 -4.96 -10.57 -3.61
C THR A 412 -6.09 -10.60 -2.59
N GLY A 413 -5.79 -10.79 -1.30
CA GLY A 413 -6.77 -10.77 -0.22
C GLY A 413 -7.44 -9.40 -0.06
N SER A 414 -6.66 -8.32 -0.13
CA SER A 414 -7.14 -6.93 -0.04
C SER A 414 -7.98 -6.57 -1.25
N THR A 415 -7.50 -6.88 -2.46
CA THR A 415 -8.25 -6.67 -3.72
C THR A 415 -9.60 -7.37 -3.70
N ARG A 416 -9.65 -8.66 -3.33
CA ARG A 416 -10.91 -9.41 -3.22
C ARG A 416 -11.87 -8.82 -2.18
N ALA A 417 -11.36 -8.34 -1.04
CA ALA A 417 -12.19 -7.70 -0.02
C ALA A 417 -12.81 -6.40 -0.52
N LEU A 418 -12.05 -5.57 -1.24
CA LEU A 418 -12.53 -4.33 -1.86
C LEU A 418 -13.58 -4.61 -2.93
N ASN A 419 -13.36 -5.57 -3.81
CA ASN A 419 -14.29 -5.95 -4.85
C ASN A 419 -15.61 -6.46 -4.25
N ALA A 420 -15.53 -7.33 -3.24
CA ALA A 420 -16.71 -7.80 -2.54
C ALA A 420 -17.47 -6.69 -1.80
N ALA A 421 -16.76 -5.66 -1.30
CA ALA A 421 -17.37 -4.50 -0.63
C ALA A 421 -18.11 -3.57 -1.62
N ARG A 422 -17.57 -3.38 -2.82
CA ARG A 422 -18.22 -2.62 -3.90
C ARG A 422 -19.45 -3.34 -4.45
N GLY A 423 -19.46 -4.66 -4.37
CA GLY A 423 -20.49 -5.50 -4.98
C GLY A 423 -20.50 -5.39 -6.50
N ASP A 424 -21.60 -5.82 -7.11
CA ASP A 424 -21.77 -5.79 -8.57
C ASP A 424 -22.42 -4.49 -9.10
N LYS A 425 -22.54 -3.45 -8.26
CA LYS A 425 -23.18 -2.17 -8.61
C LYS A 425 -22.58 -1.52 -9.86
N VAL A 426 -21.24 -1.54 -9.96
CA VAL A 426 -20.54 -0.97 -11.14
C VAL A 426 -20.84 -1.81 -12.37
N ALA A 427 -20.79 -3.12 -12.27
CA ALA A 427 -21.14 -4.00 -13.39
C ALA A 427 -22.60 -3.85 -13.80
N GLN A 428 -23.55 -3.78 -12.85
CA GLN A 428 -24.96 -3.53 -13.13
C GLN A 428 -25.20 -2.22 -13.88
N GLU A 429 -24.48 -1.17 -13.52
CA GLU A 429 -24.65 0.15 -14.12
C GLU A 429 -23.96 0.28 -15.49
N PHE A 430 -22.81 -0.37 -15.67
CA PHE A 430 -21.95 -0.14 -16.84
C PHE A 430 -21.82 -1.31 -17.81
N CYS A 431 -22.41 -2.49 -17.54
CA CYS A 431 -22.62 -3.53 -18.56
C CYS A 431 -23.87 -3.19 -19.37
N ASP A 432 -23.73 -3.29 -20.70
CA ASP A 432 -24.83 -2.94 -21.61
C ASP A 432 -25.92 -4.01 -21.66
N ALA A 433 -25.54 -5.29 -21.63
CA ALA A 433 -26.46 -6.41 -21.87
C ALA A 433 -26.33 -7.49 -20.78
N GLN A 434 -27.46 -8.21 -20.57
CA GLN A 434 -27.51 -9.27 -19.55
C GLN A 434 -26.41 -10.34 -19.72
N PRO A 435 -26.05 -10.83 -20.94
CA PRO A 435 -24.95 -11.80 -21.06
C PRO A 435 -23.58 -11.29 -20.64
N GLU A 436 -23.29 -10.00 -20.82
CA GLU A 436 -22.06 -9.37 -20.33
C GLU A 436 -22.06 -9.31 -18.80
N LEU A 437 -23.17 -8.87 -18.20
CA LEU A 437 -23.32 -8.81 -16.75
C LEU A 437 -23.21 -10.19 -16.10
N GLU A 438 -23.79 -11.23 -16.71
CA GLU A 438 -23.67 -12.61 -16.22
C GLU A 438 -22.24 -13.13 -16.29
N ARG A 439 -21.50 -12.84 -17.37
CA ARG A 439 -20.07 -13.18 -17.48
C ARG A 439 -19.25 -12.43 -16.43
N ALA A 440 -19.48 -11.12 -16.28
CA ALA A 440 -18.82 -10.31 -15.27
C ALA A 440 -19.03 -10.88 -13.86
N ARG A 441 -20.27 -11.22 -13.51
CA ARG A 441 -20.60 -11.82 -12.21
C ARG A 441 -19.96 -13.18 -11.97
N LYS A 442 -19.89 -14.01 -13.00
CA LYS A 442 -19.45 -15.40 -12.89
C LYS A 442 -17.94 -15.54 -12.97
N TYR A 443 -17.30 -14.73 -13.78
CA TYR A 443 -15.91 -14.90 -14.17
C TYR A 443 -15.03 -13.68 -13.93
N GLY A 444 -15.60 -12.54 -13.50
CA GLY A 444 -14.87 -11.30 -13.32
C GLY A 444 -13.67 -11.43 -12.38
N ASP A 445 -13.89 -11.97 -11.16
CA ASP A 445 -12.83 -12.17 -10.18
C ASP A 445 -11.70 -13.07 -10.73
N LEU A 446 -12.05 -14.15 -11.44
CA LEU A 446 -11.05 -15.04 -12.05
C LEU A 446 -10.32 -14.37 -13.21
N ALA A 447 -11.03 -13.59 -14.02
CA ALA A 447 -10.42 -12.84 -15.11
C ALA A 447 -9.42 -11.80 -14.59
N GLU A 448 -9.77 -11.10 -13.52
CA GLU A 448 -8.88 -10.14 -12.84
C GLU A 448 -7.64 -10.82 -12.24
N ASP A 449 -7.83 -11.91 -11.48
CA ASP A 449 -6.74 -12.70 -10.92
C ASP A 449 -5.73 -13.15 -12.01
N LEU A 450 -6.26 -13.67 -13.14
CA LEU A 450 -5.44 -14.13 -14.26
C LEU A 450 -4.78 -12.98 -15.01
N PHE A 451 -5.49 -11.87 -15.20
CA PHE A 451 -4.96 -10.68 -15.83
C PHE A 451 -3.74 -10.18 -15.05
N THR A 452 -3.89 -9.96 -13.74
CA THR A 452 -2.81 -9.50 -12.87
C THR A 452 -1.63 -10.47 -12.89
N ALA A 453 -1.89 -11.77 -12.74
CA ALA A 453 -0.82 -12.77 -12.74
C ALA A 453 -0.04 -12.82 -14.08
N MET A 454 -0.72 -12.69 -15.21
CA MET A 454 -0.07 -12.66 -16.52
C MET A 454 0.64 -11.34 -16.79
N HIS A 455 0.08 -10.22 -16.37
CA HIS A 455 0.70 -8.89 -16.42
C HIS A 455 2.07 -8.91 -15.72
N GLU A 456 2.10 -9.38 -14.46
CA GLU A 456 3.32 -9.38 -13.66
C GLU A 456 4.35 -10.41 -14.17
N VAL A 457 3.92 -11.65 -14.41
CA VAL A 457 4.86 -12.75 -14.67
C VAL A 457 5.34 -12.78 -16.11
N ILE A 458 4.43 -12.74 -17.08
CA ILE A 458 4.77 -12.84 -18.49
C ILE A 458 4.67 -11.51 -19.25
N GLY A 459 3.99 -10.51 -18.69
CA GLY A 459 3.97 -9.16 -19.20
C GLY A 459 5.34 -8.52 -19.07
N HIS A 460 5.71 -8.10 -17.87
CA HIS A 460 7.02 -7.46 -17.61
C HIS A 460 8.22 -8.37 -17.93
N GLY A 461 8.05 -9.69 -17.75
CA GLY A 461 9.10 -10.68 -18.00
C GLY A 461 9.40 -10.99 -19.47
N SER A 462 8.80 -10.28 -20.44
CA SER A 462 8.86 -10.60 -21.87
C SER A 462 9.53 -9.52 -22.74
N GLY A 463 10.02 -9.95 -23.91
CA GLY A 463 10.62 -9.09 -24.92
C GLY A 463 12.03 -8.62 -24.58
N LYS A 464 12.88 -8.45 -25.58
CA LYS A 464 14.27 -7.95 -25.43
C LYS A 464 14.51 -6.68 -26.20
N MET A 465 15.43 -5.87 -25.68
CA MET A 465 15.92 -4.66 -26.32
C MET A 465 16.81 -4.96 -27.52
N ASN A 466 16.84 -4.05 -28.47
CA ASN A 466 17.85 -4.06 -29.54
C ASN A 466 19.23 -3.92 -28.91
N PRO A 467 20.19 -4.84 -29.21
CA PRO A 467 21.53 -4.79 -28.63
C PRO A 467 22.33 -3.52 -28.93
N LYS A 468 21.90 -2.71 -29.90
CA LYS A 468 22.49 -1.42 -30.18
C LYS A 468 22.21 -0.34 -29.13
N LEU A 469 21.17 -0.51 -28.34
CA LEU A 469 20.82 0.38 -27.23
C LEU A 469 21.66 0.03 -26.01
N THR A 470 22.38 0.99 -25.46
CA THR A 470 23.35 0.78 -24.36
C THR A 470 22.81 1.21 -22.99
N ARG A 471 21.59 1.75 -22.96
CA ARG A 471 20.91 2.21 -21.75
C ARG A 471 19.52 1.59 -21.67
N GLU A 472 18.92 1.65 -20.50
CA GLU A 472 17.56 1.22 -20.26
C GLU A 472 16.55 1.94 -21.18
N PRO A 473 15.43 1.28 -21.54
CA PRO A 473 14.42 1.86 -22.43
C PRO A 473 13.90 3.22 -21.96
N ALA A 474 13.75 3.41 -20.65
CA ALA A 474 13.30 4.65 -20.04
C ALA A 474 14.16 5.87 -20.43
N PHE A 475 15.46 5.67 -20.64
CA PHE A 475 16.36 6.73 -21.09
C PHE A 475 16.00 7.27 -22.48
N TYR A 476 15.54 6.39 -23.36
CA TYR A 476 15.22 6.74 -24.76
C TYR A 476 13.79 7.24 -24.90
N ILE A 477 12.84 6.60 -24.21
CA ILE A 477 11.38 6.85 -24.32
C ILE A 477 10.92 7.95 -23.36
N LYS A 478 11.70 8.22 -22.31
CA LYS A 478 11.50 9.30 -21.34
C LYS A 478 10.13 9.24 -20.67
N GLU A 479 9.40 10.36 -20.62
CA GLU A 479 8.11 10.53 -19.94
C GLU A 479 6.99 9.59 -20.43
N TYR A 480 7.15 8.95 -21.57
CA TYR A 480 6.18 7.99 -22.11
C TYR A 480 6.50 6.55 -21.75
N TYR A 481 7.66 6.28 -21.09
CA TYR A 481 8.09 4.90 -20.84
C TYR A 481 7.18 4.13 -19.91
N SER A 482 6.76 4.73 -18.80
CA SER A 482 5.91 4.07 -17.82
C SER A 482 4.58 3.67 -18.46
N THR A 483 3.88 4.61 -19.11
CA THR A 483 2.65 4.31 -19.86
C THR A 483 2.86 3.18 -20.88
N LEU A 484 3.95 3.23 -21.64
CA LEU A 484 4.23 2.22 -22.67
C LEU A 484 4.44 0.83 -22.07
N GLU A 485 5.23 0.73 -21.01
CA GLU A 485 5.58 -0.56 -20.39
C GLU A 485 4.39 -1.20 -19.71
N GLU A 486 3.60 -0.43 -18.96
CA GLU A 486 2.37 -0.92 -18.31
C GLU A 486 1.34 -1.37 -19.36
N THR A 487 1.15 -0.57 -20.42
CA THR A 487 0.26 -0.96 -21.52
C THR A 487 0.73 -2.24 -22.22
N ARG A 488 2.03 -2.41 -22.39
CA ARG A 488 2.61 -3.61 -23.01
C ARG A 488 2.38 -4.85 -22.14
N ALA A 489 2.52 -4.74 -20.82
CA ALA A 489 2.26 -5.84 -19.89
C ALA A 489 0.77 -6.20 -19.87
N ASP A 490 -0.13 -5.23 -19.87
CA ASP A 490 -1.59 -5.42 -19.99
C ASP A 490 -1.96 -6.14 -21.30
N LEU A 491 -1.40 -5.69 -22.41
CA LEU A 491 -1.64 -6.32 -23.73
C LEU A 491 -1.10 -7.74 -23.78
N MET A 492 0.02 -8.04 -23.11
CA MET A 492 0.54 -9.40 -23.04
C MET A 492 -0.40 -10.31 -22.25
N ALA A 493 -1.01 -9.82 -21.16
CA ALA A 493 -2.07 -10.54 -20.46
C ALA A 493 -3.28 -10.76 -21.36
N LEU A 494 -3.81 -9.70 -22.00
CA LEU A 494 -4.97 -9.79 -22.93
C LEU A 494 -4.72 -10.73 -24.10
N TRP A 495 -3.54 -10.69 -24.73
CA TRP A 495 -3.17 -11.57 -25.85
C TRP A 495 -3.30 -13.05 -25.50
N ASN A 496 -2.87 -13.41 -24.28
CA ASN A 496 -2.79 -14.79 -23.84
C ASN A 496 -4.11 -15.34 -23.30
N PHE A 497 -5.14 -14.53 -23.01
CA PHE A 497 -6.43 -15.03 -22.55
C PHE A 497 -7.10 -16.04 -23.51
N PHE A 498 -6.87 -15.92 -24.81
CA PHE A 498 -7.36 -16.89 -25.81
C PHE A 498 -6.32 -17.95 -26.17
N ASP A 499 -5.23 -18.10 -25.41
CA ASP A 499 -4.27 -19.18 -25.62
C ASP A 499 -4.75 -20.47 -24.94
N PRO A 500 -4.74 -21.63 -25.64
CA PRO A 500 -5.19 -22.90 -25.09
C PRO A 500 -4.37 -23.37 -23.89
N LYS A 501 -3.16 -22.86 -23.72
CA LYS A 501 -2.30 -23.17 -22.57
C LYS A 501 -2.95 -22.83 -21.24
N LEU A 502 -3.77 -21.78 -21.15
CA LEU A 502 -4.48 -21.43 -19.92
C LEU A 502 -5.49 -22.52 -19.50
N VAL A 503 -6.14 -23.15 -20.47
CA VAL A 503 -7.05 -24.28 -20.20
C VAL A 503 -6.24 -25.54 -19.83
N GLU A 504 -5.13 -25.80 -20.54
CA GLU A 504 -4.21 -26.92 -20.25
C GLU A 504 -3.64 -26.83 -18.82
N LEU A 505 -3.25 -25.64 -18.37
CA LEU A 505 -2.75 -25.39 -17.03
C LEU A 505 -3.85 -25.46 -15.94
N GLY A 506 -5.11 -25.58 -16.34
CA GLY A 506 -6.25 -25.52 -15.42
C GLY A 506 -6.48 -24.12 -14.81
N ALA A 507 -5.84 -23.11 -15.39
CA ALA A 507 -6.02 -21.72 -14.96
C ALA A 507 -7.40 -21.17 -15.32
N MET A 508 -7.94 -21.61 -16.46
CA MET A 508 -9.19 -21.10 -17.02
C MET A 508 -10.11 -22.25 -17.40
N PRO A 509 -11.35 -22.35 -16.86
CA PRO A 509 -12.26 -23.44 -17.15
C PRO A 509 -12.94 -23.33 -18.52
N THR A 510 -13.05 -22.12 -19.09
CA THR A 510 -13.75 -21.80 -20.33
C THR A 510 -13.28 -20.48 -20.91
N TYR A 511 -13.37 -20.29 -22.21
CA TYR A 511 -13.09 -19.01 -22.87
C TYR A 511 -14.07 -17.87 -22.54
N ASP A 512 -15.15 -18.13 -21.80
CA ASP A 512 -15.98 -17.05 -21.27
C ASP A 512 -15.23 -16.19 -20.23
N VAL A 513 -14.20 -16.74 -19.58
CA VAL A 513 -13.26 -15.97 -18.75
C VAL A 513 -12.49 -14.94 -19.60
N ALA A 514 -12.00 -15.37 -20.77
CA ALA A 514 -11.33 -14.49 -21.73
C ALA A 514 -12.25 -13.37 -22.24
N LYS A 515 -13.51 -13.71 -22.54
CA LYS A 515 -14.53 -12.71 -22.93
C LYS A 515 -14.81 -11.74 -21.79
N ALA A 516 -14.90 -12.23 -20.54
CA ALA A 516 -15.09 -11.39 -19.37
C ALA A 516 -13.95 -10.40 -19.18
N ALA A 517 -12.69 -10.82 -19.41
CA ALA A 517 -11.52 -9.94 -19.36
C ALA A 517 -11.59 -8.85 -20.44
N TYR A 518 -11.95 -9.20 -21.68
CA TYR A 518 -12.05 -8.24 -22.79
C TYR A 518 -13.20 -7.25 -22.59
N ASP A 519 -14.36 -7.72 -22.12
CA ASP A 519 -15.50 -6.85 -21.78
C ASP A 519 -15.11 -5.90 -20.62
N ALA A 520 -14.35 -6.40 -19.65
CA ALA A 520 -13.87 -5.61 -18.52
C ALA A 520 -12.91 -4.51 -18.97
N GLU A 521 -11.97 -4.79 -19.87
CA GLU A 521 -11.04 -3.81 -20.42
C GLU A 521 -11.77 -2.70 -21.18
N ALA A 522 -12.69 -3.06 -22.07
CA ALA A 522 -13.50 -2.07 -22.80
C ALA A 522 -14.30 -1.18 -21.83
N ARG A 523 -14.96 -1.77 -20.84
CA ARG A 523 -15.72 -1.05 -19.83
C ARG A 523 -14.83 -0.18 -18.94
N ALA A 524 -13.63 -0.64 -18.59
CA ALA A 524 -12.68 0.11 -17.76
C ALA A 524 -12.30 1.45 -18.38
N ALA A 525 -12.09 1.50 -19.71
CA ALA A 525 -11.79 2.76 -20.41
C ALA A 525 -12.90 3.82 -20.25
N LEU A 526 -14.15 3.39 -20.08
CA LEU A 526 -15.26 4.30 -19.78
C LEU A 526 -15.33 4.65 -18.29
N VAL A 527 -15.35 3.65 -17.42
CA VAL A 527 -15.58 3.83 -15.97
C VAL A 527 -14.49 4.64 -15.30
N GLN A 528 -13.23 4.49 -15.74
CA GLN A 528 -12.10 5.24 -15.19
C GLN A 528 -12.18 6.76 -15.37
N LEU A 529 -13.00 7.25 -16.32
CA LEU A 529 -13.18 8.69 -16.56
C LEU A 529 -13.71 9.44 -15.32
N ARG A 530 -14.35 8.72 -14.37
CA ARG A 530 -14.77 9.30 -13.07
C ARG A 530 -13.60 9.89 -12.27
N GLU A 531 -12.38 9.42 -12.51
CA GLU A 531 -11.17 9.83 -11.80
C GLU A 531 -10.60 11.15 -12.33
N VAL A 532 -11.11 11.61 -13.47
CA VAL A 532 -10.78 12.92 -14.07
C VAL A 532 -12.01 13.81 -14.09
N PRO A 533 -12.54 14.25 -12.92
CA PRO A 533 -13.80 15.00 -12.83
C PRO A 533 -13.73 16.39 -13.46
N THR A 534 -12.53 16.90 -13.66
CA THR A 534 -12.26 18.21 -14.31
C THR A 534 -11.11 18.08 -15.30
N GLY A 535 -11.07 18.95 -16.30
CA GLY A 535 -10.06 18.89 -17.36
C GLY A 535 -10.44 17.95 -18.51
N ASP A 536 -9.48 17.60 -19.34
CA ASP A 536 -9.67 16.81 -20.57
C ASP A 536 -8.48 15.88 -20.88
N THR A 537 -7.60 15.69 -19.94
CA THR A 537 -6.39 14.87 -20.08
C THR A 537 -6.26 13.87 -18.93
N ILE A 538 -5.75 12.70 -19.25
CA ILE A 538 -5.40 11.66 -18.28
C ILE A 538 -3.90 11.73 -18.02
N GLU A 539 -3.51 11.82 -16.74
CA GLU A 539 -2.11 11.93 -16.34
C GLU A 539 -1.52 10.62 -15.79
N GLU A 540 -2.38 9.74 -15.29
CA GLU A 540 -1.98 8.47 -14.67
C GLU A 540 -1.70 7.41 -15.75
N ASP A 541 -0.57 6.70 -15.64
CA ASP A 541 -0.01 5.85 -16.69
C ASP A 541 -0.87 4.64 -17.05
N HIS A 542 -1.44 3.93 -16.08
CA HIS A 542 -2.32 2.79 -16.36
C HIS A 542 -3.64 3.24 -17.01
N ARG A 543 -4.16 4.42 -16.62
CA ARG A 543 -5.37 4.97 -17.24
C ARG A 543 -5.12 5.38 -18.68
N ARG A 544 -3.94 5.95 -18.96
CA ARG A 544 -3.47 6.19 -20.32
C ARG A 544 -3.36 4.88 -21.10
N GLY A 545 -2.83 3.83 -20.48
CA GLY A 545 -2.71 2.49 -21.07
C GLY A 545 -4.08 1.90 -21.48
N THR A 546 -5.04 1.88 -20.57
CA THR A 546 -6.41 1.39 -20.86
C THR A 546 -7.07 2.21 -21.99
N GLN A 547 -6.93 3.55 -22.00
CA GLN A 547 -7.43 4.38 -23.11
C GLN A 547 -6.73 4.05 -24.41
N LEU A 548 -5.41 3.91 -24.40
CA LEU A 548 -4.60 3.57 -25.57
C LEU A 548 -5.06 2.23 -26.16
N ILE A 549 -5.23 1.19 -25.34
CA ILE A 549 -5.69 -0.13 -25.77
C ILE A 549 -7.06 -0.01 -26.44
N VAL A 550 -8.03 0.55 -25.75
CA VAL A 550 -9.42 0.54 -26.20
C VAL A 550 -9.62 1.45 -27.41
N ASN A 551 -9.05 2.66 -27.42
CA ASN A 551 -9.20 3.59 -28.54
C ASN A 551 -8.46 3.11 -29.78
N TYR A 552 -7.26 2.53 -29.65
CA TYR A 552 -6.53 1.94 -30.76
C TYR A 552 -7.31 0.77 -31.40
N ILE A 553 -7.78 -0.17 -30.58
CA ILE A 553 -8.54 -1.33 -31.07
C ILE A 553 -9.84 -0.87 -31.74
N ARG A 554 -10.53 0.10 -31.18
CA ARG A 554 -11.71 0.71 -31.76
C ARG A 554 -11.43 1.29 -33.14
N ASP A 555 -10.37 2.06 -33.28
CA ASP A 555 -9.96 2.71 -34.54
C ASP A 555 -9.51 1.70 -35.60
N LYS A 556 -8.64 0.76 -35.21
CA LYS A 556 -7.99 -0.15 -36.19
C LYS A 556 -8.87 -1.33 -36.61
N THR A 557 -9.73 -1.83 -35.74
CA THR A 557 -10.46 -3.08 -35.99
C THR A 557 -11.98 -2.94 -35.95
N GLY A 558 -12.49 -1.88 -35.34
CA GLY A 558 -13.93 -1.72 -35.09
C GLY A 558 -14.49 -2.74 -34.10
N ALA A 559 -13.65 -3.47 -33.37
CA ALA A 559 -14.09 -4.54 -32.45
C ALA A 559 -14.79 -4.02 -31.20
N ILE A 560 -14.52 -2.77 -30.81
CA ILE A 560 -15.17 -2.10 -29.70
C ILE A 560 -16.01 -0.96 -30.26
N GLN A 561 -17.27 -0.87 -29.84
CA GLN A 561 -18.18 0.16 -30.31
C GLN A 561 -18.84 0.89 -29.14
N PRO A 562 -18.96 2.23 -29.21
CA PRO A 562 -19.82 2.97 -28.30
C PRO A 562 -21.28 2.70 -28.67
N VAL A 563 -22.09 2.40 -27.66
CA VAL A 563 -23.53 2.18 -27.80
C VAL A 563 -24.27 3.12 -26.86
N LEU A 564 -25.27 3.80 -27.38
CA LEU A 564 -26.16 4.67 -26.59
C LEU A 564 -27.47 3.93 -26.35
N ARG A 565 -27.81 3.68 -25.07
CA ARG A 565 -29.11 3.11 -24.65
C ARG A 565 -29.69 3.91 -23.51
N ASP A 566 -30.91 4.30 -23.60
CA ASP A 566 -31.63 5.09 -22.60
C ASP A 566 -30.83 6.33 -22.14
N GLY A 567 -30.16 6.98 -23.11
CA GLY A 567 -29.31 8.15 -22.85
C GLY A 567 -27.97 7.85 -22.18
N LYS A 568 -27.63 6.58 -21.95
CA LYS A 568 -26.37 6.13 -21.32
C LYS A 568 -25.42 5.58 -22.36
N VAL A 569 -24.15 5.95 -22.31
CA VAL A 569 -23.08 5.39 -23.14
C VAL A 569 -22.50 4.13 -22.51
N TYR A 570 -22.21 3.14 -23.36
CA TYR A 570 -21.53 1.89 -23.06
C TYR A 570 -20.45 1.63 -24.10
N LEU A 571 -19.38 0.94 -23.73
CA LEU A 571 -18.36 0.44 -24.65
C LEU A 571 -18.44 -1.07 -24.74
N LEU A 572 -18.81 -1.57 -25.90
CA LEU A 572 -19.06 -3.01 -26.12
C LEU A 572 -18.03 -3.66 -27.01
N VAL A 573 -17.59 -4.84 -26.61
CA VAL A 573 -16.83 -5.75 -27.48
C VAL A 573 -17.82 -6.48 -28.41
N THR A 574 -17.88 -6.02 -29.65
CA THR A 574 -18.79 -6.59 -30.66
C THR A 574 -18.20 -7.80 -31.37
N ASN A 575 -16.87 -7.97 -31.36
CA ASN A 575 -16.16 -9.08 -31.98
C ASN A 575 -14.86 -9.41 -31.24
N TYR A 576 -14.85 -10.49 -30.46
CA TYR A 576 -13.71 -10.92 -29.67
C TYR A 576 -12.47 -11.31 -30.49
N GLN A 577 -12.68 -11.89 -31.71
CA GLN A 577 -11.58 -12.24 -32.59
C GLN A 577 -10.86 -10.98 -33.11
N LYS A 578 -11.63 -10.01 -33.61
CA LYS A 578 -11.07 -8.73 -34.06
C LYS A 578 -10.44 -7.94 -32.91
N MET A 579 -11.01 -8.05 -31.68
CA MET A 579 -10.38 -7.46 -30.51
C MET A 579 -9.00 -8.09 -30.26
N ARG A 580 -8.89 -9.43 -30.32
CA ARG A 580 -7.61 -10.12 -30.20
C ARG A 580 -6.61 -9.71 -31.28
N GLU A 581 -7.08 -9.56 -32.52
CA GLU A 581 -6.24 -9.04 -33.63
C GLU A 581 -5.70 -7.65 -33.29
N GLY A 582 -6.55 -6.75 -32.80
CA GLY A 582 -6.16 -5.40 -32.39
C GLY A 582 -5.17 -5.39 -31.20
N VAL A 583 -5.39 -6.26 -30.20
CA VAL A 583 -4.44 -6.48 -29.10
C VAL A 583 -3.07 -6.89 -29.65
N GLY A 584 -3.04 -7.87 -30.58
CA GLY A 584 -1.78 -8.33 -31.19
C GLY A 584 -1.07 -7.25 -32.00
N MET A 585 -1.80 -6.44 -32.77
CA MET A 585 -1.25 -5.34 -33.54
C MET A 585 -0.59 -4.28 -32.61
N LEU A 586 -1.29 -3.84 -31.58
CA LEU A 586 -0.77 -2.84 -30.65
C LEU A 586 0.39 -3.40 -29.83
N LEU A 587 0.28 -4.62 -29.33
CA LEU A 587 1.34 -5.28 -28.56
C LEU A 587 2.64 -5.40 -29.37
N SER A 588 2.54 -5.79 -30.66
CA SER A 588 3.69 -5.87 -31.56
C SER A 588 4.33 -4.51 -31.77
N GLU A 589 3.55 -3.47 -31.95
CA GLU A 589 4.05 -2.12 -32.14
C GLU A 589 4.70 -1.55 -30.86
N LEU A 590 4.07 -1.70 -29.67
CA LEU A 590 4.66 -1.25 -28.43
C LEU A 590 5.96 -1.98 -28.11
N MET A 591 6.05 -3.29 -28.43
CA MET A 591 7.30 -4.04 -28.28
C MET A 591 8.39 -3.50 -29.22
N ARG A 592 8.06 -3.19 -30.47
CA ARG A 592 9.01 -2.54 -31.39
C ARG A 592 9.48 -1.19 -30.85
N VAL A 593 8.56 -0.35 -30.42
CA VAL A 593 8.85 0.99 -29.87
C VAL A 593 9.77 0.89 -28.65
N LYS A 594 9.47 -0.02 -27.72
CA LYS A 594 10.32 -0.30 -26.55
C LYS A 594 11.71 -0.76 -26.99
N ALA A 595 11.76 -1.77 -27.85
CA ALA A 595 13.01 -2.42 -28.25
C ALA A 595 13.96 -1.49 -29.03
N GLU A 596 13.42 -0.58 -29.82
CA GLU A 596 14.21 0.36 -30.63
C GLU A 596 14.42 1.71 -29.91
N GLY A 597 13.79 1.95 -28.76
CA GLY A 597 13.87 3.23 -28.05
C GLY A 597 13.22 4.39 -28.85
N ASP A 598 12.15 4.11 -29.58
CA ASP A 598 11.51 5.03 -30.53
C ASP A 598 10.58 6.02 -29.79
N TYR A 599 11.17 7.13 -29.33
CA TYR A 599 10.46 8.20 -28.61
C TYR A 599 9.27 8.78 -29.39
N GLU A 600 9.49 9.08 -30.72
CA GLU A 600 8.45 9.74 -31.51
C GLU A 600 7.23 8.83 -31.73
N ALA A 601 7.45 7.54 -31.93
CA ALA A 601 6.35 6.58 -32.02
C ALA A 601 5.62 6.41 -30.67
N ALA A 602 6.35 6.33 -29.56
CA ALA A 602 5.75 6.29 -28.22
C ALA A 602 4.86 7.52 -27.98
N LYS A 603 5.41 8.71 -28.20
CA LYS A 603 4.71 9.98 -28.07
C LYS A 603 3.46 10.03 -28.96
N SER A 604 3.59 9.65 -30.23
CA SER A 604 2.48 9.68 -31.18
C SER A 604 1.32 8.77 -30.73
N LEU A 605 1.61 7.51 -30.38
CA LEU A 605 0.60 6.55 -29.95
C LEU A 605 -0.12 6.98 -28.68
N ILE A 606 0.65 7.36 -27.65
CA ILE A 606 0.08 7.73 -26.35
C ILE A 606 -0.69 9.05 -26.46
N SER A 607 -0.17 10.04 -27.21
CA SER A 607 -0.88 11.32 -27.40
C SER A 607 -2.17 11.14 -28.20
N GLN A 608 -2.16 10.26 -29.21
CA GLN A 608 -3.34 10.04 -30.07
C GLN A 608 -4.46 9.27 -29.36
N TYR A 609 -4.11 8.24 -28.58
CA TYR A 609 -5.09 7.28 -28.07
C TYR A 609 -5.21 7.24 -26.55
N GLY A 610 -4.17 7.68 -25.79
CA GLY A 610 -4.11 7.46 -24.34
C GLY A 610 -4.47 8.68 -23.49
N ILE A 611 -4.32 9.90 -24.01
CA ILE A 611 -4.39 11.12 -23.16
C ILE A 611 -5.80 11.72 -23.15
N HIS A 612 -6.40 11.87 -24.34
CA HIS A 612 -7.66 12.59 -24.51
C HIS A 612 -8.87 11.65 -24.50
N PHE A 613 -9.96 12.13 -23.98
CA PHE A 613 -11.22 11.41 -23.87
C PHE A 613 -12.42 12.30 -24.23
N ASP A 614 -13.58 11.68 -24.45
CA ASP A 614 -14.84 12.37 -24.68
C ASP A 614 -15.38 12.94 -23.35
N LYS A 615 -15.53 14.27 -23.29
CA LYS A 615 -16.00 14.99 -22.08
C LYS A 615 -17.44 14.69 -21.74
N GLU A 616 -18.32 14.48 -22.74
CA GLU A 616 -19.71 14.13 -22.51
C GLU A 616 -19.82 12.74 -21.88
N TRP A 617 -18.98 11.80 -22.33
CA TRP A 617 -18.89 10.50 -21.70
C TRP A 617 -18.41 10.58 -20.25
N ARG A 618 -17.35 11.36 -20.01
CA ARG A 618 -16.84 11.58 -18.67
C ARG A 618 -17.93 12.15 -17.74
N ASP A 619 -18.64 13.17 -18.17
CA ASP A 619 -19.66 13.82 -17.36
C ASP A 619 -20.80 12.84 -17.04
N GLN A 620 -21.25 12.04 -18.00
CA GLN A 620 -22.19 10.94 -17.77
C GLN A 620 -21.66 9.90 -16.78
N VAL A 621 -20.40 9.50 -16.90
CA VAL A 621 -19.79 8.51 -16.00
C VAL A 621 -19.72 9.04 -14.58
N VAL A 622 -19.29 10.29 -14.40
CA VAL A 622 -19.25 10.95 -13.08
C VAL A 622 -20.66 10.99 -12.44
N GLU A 623 -21.68 11.39 -13.20
CA GLU A 623 -23.08 11.41 -12.72
C GLU A 623 -23.57 10.00 -12.34
N ARG A 624 -23.37 9.02 -13.23
CA ARG A 624 -23.80 7.63 -13.03
C ARG A 624 -23.09 7.01 -11.82
N TYR A 625 -21.78 7.19 -11.71
CA TYR A 625 -21.00 6.64 -10.61
C TYR A 625 -21.35 7.28 -9.27
N THR A 626 -21.61 8.58 -9.25
CA THR A 626 -22.08 9.29 -8.05
C THR A 626 -23.39 8.71 -7.52
N LYS A 627 -24.32 8.33 -8.42
CA LYS A 627 -25.60 7.70 -8.04
C LYS A 627 -25.44 6.30 -7.44
N LEU A 628 -24.32 5.62 -7.67
CA LEU A 628 -24.05 4.32 -7.04
C LEU A 628 -23.79 4.44 -5.54
N ASP A 629 -23.46 5.64 -5.09
CA ASP A 629 -23.13 5.95 -3.69
C ASP A 629 -22.12 4.93 -3.10
N LEU A 630 -20.99 4.76 -3.79
CA LEU A 630 -19.89 3.92 -3.34
C LEU A 630 -18.88 4.75 -2.56
N PRO A 631 -18.25 4.20 -1.51
CA PRO A 631 -17.12 4.84 -0.87
C PRO A 631 -15.98 5.14 -1.87
N THR A 632 -15.31 6.27 -1.67
CA THR A 632 -14.15 6.69 -2.48
C THR A 632 -12.82 6.38 -1.81
N TYR A 633 -12.83 6.13 -0.51
CA TYR A 633 -11.67 5.72 0.28
C TYR A 633 -12.00 4.49 1.12
N TRP A 634 -11.02 3.60 1.30
CA TRP A 634 -11.21 2.33 1.97
C TRP A 634 -10.23 2.14 3.12
N VAL A 635 -10.71 1.56 4.20
CA VAL A 635 -9.92 1.22 5.40
C VAL A 635 -10.06 -0.26 5.69
N GLY A 636 -8.94 -0.97 5.76
CA GLY A 636 -8.91 -2.39 6.07
C GLY A 636 -9.12 -2.65 7.56
N ILE A 637 -9.93 -3.67 7.86
CA ILE A 637 -9.99 -4.29 9.18
C ILE A 637 -9.24 -5.61 9.08
N ASN A 638 -8.10 -5.70 9.74
CA ASN A 638 -7.25 -6.89 9.70
C ASN A 638 -7.93 -8.09 10.35
N PRO A 639 -7.58 -9.33 9.98
CA PRO A 639 -7.86 -10.49 10.81
C PRO A 639 -7.29 -10.34 12.22
N ASP A 640 -7.92 -10.95 13.21
CA ASP A 640 -7.40 -11.08 14.56
C ASP A 640 -6.77 -12.46 14.77
N LEU A 641 -5.50 -12.48 15.17
CA LEU A 641 -4.80 -13.68 15.56
C LEU A 641 -4.75 -13.79 17.08
N GLU A 642 -5.16 -14.96 17.63
CA GLU A 642 -5.15 -15.25 19.06
C GLU A 642 -4.32 -16.48 19.36
N LEU A 643 -3.30 -16.32 20.23
CA LEU A 643 -2.47 -17.40 20.72
C LEU A 643 -3.10 -18.03 21.97
N ARG A 644 -3.44 -19.30 21.90
CA ARG A 644 -3.82 -20.11 23.04
C ARG A 644 -2.64 -21.00 23.43
N LYS A 645 -2.07 -20.71 24.60
CA LYS A 645 -1.03 -21.57 25.14
C LYS A 645 -1.61 -22.93 25.49
N ALA A 646 -0.99 -23.97 24.95
CA ALA A 646 -1.43 -25.32 25.22
C ALA A 646 -1.11 -25.72 26.68
N SER A 647 -2.03 -26.44 27.30
CA SER A 647 -1.78 -27.18 28.54
C SER A 647 -1.20 -28.57 28.18
N ASN A 648 -0.27 -29.08 28.99
CA ASN A 648 0.22 -30.47 28.92
C ASN A 648 1.09 -30.84 27.67
N GLY A 649 2.03 -29.98 27.26
CA GLY A 649 3.05 -30.35 26.24
C GLY A 649 2.53 -30.44 24.79
N LYS A 650 1.32 -29.99 24.52
CA LYS A 650 0.84 -29.77 23.15
C LYS A 650 1.43 -28.44 22.60
N PRO A 651 1.63 -28.32 21.29
CA PRO A 651 2.05 -27.05 20.68
C PRO A 651 1.00 -25.95 20.92
N ASP A 652 1.46 -24.72 21.06
CA ASP A 652 0.59 -23.55 21.13
C ASP A 652 -0.32 -23.47 19.88
N GLU A 653 -1.59 -23.17 20.05
CA GLU A 653 -2.56 -23.04 18.98
C GLU A 653 -2.80 -21.57 18.66
N VAL A 654 -2.67 -21.18 17.39
CA VAL A 654 -3.08 -19.84 16.92
C VAL A 654 -4.33 -19.96 16.06
N THR A 655 -5.36 -19.25 16.47
CA THR A 655 -6.62 -19.14 15.73
C THR A 655 -6.74 -17.80 15.05
N ILE A 656 -7.39 -17.79 13.88
CA ILE A 656 -7.75 -16.58 13.15
C ILE A 656 -9.24 -16.29 13.31
N SER A 657 -9.58 -15.03 13.53
CA SER A 657 -10.96 -14.55 13.55
C SER A 657 -11.09 -13.22 12.83
N TYR A 658 -12.32 -12.84 12.52
CA TYR A 658 -12.63 -11.64 11.73
C TYR A 658 -13.53 -10.73 12.57
N PRO A 659 -12.97 -9.69 13.21
CA PRO A 659 -13.67 -8.90 14.23
C PRO A 659 -14.83 -8.07 13.67
N ARG A 660 -14.77 -7.65 12.39
CA ARG A 660 -15.78 -6.81 11.72
C ARG A 660 -16.12 -5.52 12.49
N ASP A 661 -15.15 -4.99 13.23
CA ASP A 661 -15.32 -3.80 14.08
C ASP A 661 -13.97 -3.08 14.22
N ILE A 662 -13.84 -1.95 13.53
CA ILE A 662 -12.63 -1.13 13.55
C ILE A 662 -12.34 -0.54 14.93
N VAL A 663 -13.39 -0.19 15.71
CA VAL A 663 -13.21 0.37 17.05
C VAL A 663 -12.58 -0.67 17.96
N LYS A 664 -13.15 -1.87 17.99
CA LYS A 664 -12.64 -2.99 18.77
C LYS A 664 -11.19 -3.32 18.38
N GLN A 665 -10.90 -3.37 17.08
CA GLN A 665 -9.56 -3.68 16.60
C GLN A 665 -8.53 -2.63 17.02
N GLN A 666 -8.81 -1.34 16.81
CA GLN A 666 -7.84 -0.28 17.09
C GLN A 666 -7.60 -0.09 18.59
N LEU A 667 -8.61 -0.27 19.43
CA LEU A 667 -8.44 -0.29 20.89
C LEU A 667 -7.58 -1.47 21.34
N ARG A 668 -7.78 -2.66 20.75
CA ARG A 668 -6.90 -3.82 21.00
C ARG A 668 -5.45 -3.55 20.54
N TYR A 669 -5.27 -2.89 19.40
CA TYR A 669 -3.93 -2.53 18.91
C TYR A 669 -3.21 -1.58 19.88
N THR A 670 -3.93 -0.64 20.46
CA THR A 670 -3.39 0.24 21.51
C THR A 670 -2.98 -0.52 22.76
N GLU A 671 -3.72 -1.57 23.16
CA GLU A 671 -3.33 -2.45 24.26
C GLU A 671 -2.06 -3.25 23.94
N ILE A 672 -1.94 -3.81 22.73
CA ILE A 672 -0.78 -4.58 22.27
C ILE A 672 0.48 -3.68 22.18
N ALA A 673 0.33 -2.46 21.66
CA ALA A 673 1.42 -1.47 21.56
C ALA A 673 1.84 -0.86 22.92
N GLY A 674 1.45 -1.49 24.02
CA GLY A 674 1.84 -1.07 25.35
C GLY A 674 0.94 0.03 25.94
N GLY A 675 -0.37 -0.17 25.87
CA GLY A 675 -1.32 0.60 26.68
C GLY A 675 -0.78 0.74 28.10
N GLU A 676 -0.98 1.89 28.73
CA GLU A 676 -0.31 2.39 29.95
C GLU A 676 0.02 1.39 31.09
N LYS A 677 -0.44 0.15 31.05
CA LYS A 677 -0.14 -0.88 32.06
C LYS A 677 1.28 -1.45 31.95
N ASP A 678 1.86 -1.49 30.75
CA ASP A 678 3.18 -2.13 30.53
C ASP A 678 4.38 -1.14 30.61
N ARG A 679 4.10 0.15 30.77
CA ARG A 679 5.13 1.20 30.84
C ARG A 679 5.82 1.34 32.21
N SER A 680 5.44 0.56 33.21
CA SER A 680 6.00 0.66 34.58
C SER A 680 7.42 0.07 34.72
N GLY A 681 7.93 -0.65 33.72
CA GLY A 681 9.24 -1.31 33.75
C GLY A 681 10.31 -0.74 32.81
N TYR A 682 9.96 0.19 31.91
CA TYR A 682 10.92 0.79 30.98
C TYR A 682 11.18 2.27 31.31
N PRO A 683 12.43 2.76 31.16
CA PRO A 683 12.73 4.17 31.39
C PRO A 683 11.86 5.02 30.46
N ARG A 684 11.07 5.92 31.02
CA ARG A 684 10.22 6.87 30.29
C ARG A 684 11.06 7.58 29.26
N GLY A 685 10.73 7.39 28.00
CA GLY A 685 11.36 8.09 26.89
C GLY A 685 11.41 9.60 27.12
N VAL A 686 12.46 10.21 26.63
CA VAL A 686 12.90 11.59 26.88
C VAL A 686 11.88 12.60 26.31
N SER A 687 10.71 12.72 26.92
CA SER A 687 9.83 13.88 26.74
C SER A 687 9.84 14.84 27.94
N ALA A 688 10.63 14.55 28.97
CA ALA A 688 10.88 15.50 30.07
C ALA A 688 12.24 15.21 30.72
N ILE A 689 13.31 15.86 30.25
CA ILE A 689 14.50 16.01 31.06
C ILE A 689 14.15 17.00 32.17
N PRO A 690 14.15 16.61 33.46
CA PRO A 690 13.95 17.56 34.55
C PRO A 690 15.07 18.61 34.51
N ARG A 691 14.71 19.89 34.61
CA ARG A 691 15.62 21.04 34.57
C ARG A 691 16.80 20.99 35.57
N ALA A 692 16.83 20.06 36.52
CA ALA A 692 17.81 19.97 37.59
C ALA A 692 19.09 19.18 37.27
N LYS A 693 19.19 18.43 36.16
CA LYS A 693 20.44 17.68 35.82
C LYS A 693 21.15 18.18 34.55
N ARG A 694 20.83 19.38 34.07
CA ARG A 694 21.49 19.98 32.87
C ARG A 694 22.88 20.55 33.12
N ARG A 695 23.41 20.57 34.34
CA ARG A 695 24.71 21.20 34.64
C ARG A 695 25.92 20.25 34.73
N THR A 696 25.72 18.93 34.77
CA THR A 696 26.84 18.00 35.06
C THR A 696 27.31 17.18 33.85
N ILE A 697 26.61 17.19 32.72
CA ILE A 697 27.00 16.38 31.52
C ILE A 697 27.79 17.21 30.49
N LEU A 698 27.92 18.53 30.69
CA LEU A 698 28.61 19.40 29.71
C LEU A 698 30.13 19.57 30.00
N ILE A 699 30.70 18.90 31.00
CA ILE A 699 32.11 19.06 31.38
C ILE A 699 32.99 17.82 31.07
N LEU A 700 32.41 16.67 30.61
CA LEU A 700 33.20 15.43 30.43
C LEU A 700 33.46 15.02 28.97
N VAL A 701 33.18 15.87 27.98
CA VAL A 701 33.47 15.57 26.55
C VAL A 701 34.53 16.51 25.96
N ARG A 702 35.38 17.13 26.75
CA ARG A 702 36.41 18.06 26.23
C ARG A 702 37.86 17.59 26.36
N GLU A 703 38.13 16.38 26.80
CA GLU A 703 39.50 15.85 26.80
C GLU A 703 39.58 14.41 26.37
N ARG A 704 40.08 14.19 25.17
CA ARG A 704 40.80 13.07 24.55
C ARG A 704 40.34 12.71 23.15
N TRP A 705 40.95 13.40 22.19
CA TRP A 705 41.35 12.73 20.95
C TRP A 705 42.67 13.34 20.43
N PRO A 706 43.68 12.52 20.12
CA PRO A 706 44.94 12.98 19.58
C PRO A 706 44.86 13.22 18.07
N SER A 707 45.54 14.27 17.67
CA SER A 707 45.91 14.69 16.34
C SER A 707 46.51 13.56 15.47
N ALA A 708 45.77 13.04 14.51
CA ALA A 708 46.36 12.29 13.37
C ALA A 708 45.39 12.27 12.18
N TRP A 709 45.18 13.42 11.53
CA TRP A 709 44.69 13.48 10.14
C TRP A 709 44.92 14.91 9.61
N LYS A 710 46.19 15.22 9.39
CA LYS A 710 46.65 16.30 8.51
C LYS A 710 47.67 15.68 7.60
N LYS A 711 47.21 15.37 6.36
CA LYS A 711 48.00 15.34 5.11
C LYS A 711 47.23 14.51 4.08
N LEU A 712 46.56 15.21 3.20
CA LEU A 712 46.32 14.83 1.81
C LEU A 712 45.30 15.81 1.21
N THR A 713 45.78 17.05 0.94
CA THR A 713 45.21 17.95 -0.05
C THR A 713 46.30 18.81 -0.59
N THR A 714 46.89 18.41 -1.71
CA THR A 714 47.52 19.35 -2.70
C THR A 714 47.78 18.55 -3.98
N SER A 715 47.02 18.86 -5.01
CA SER A 715 47.28 18.88 -6.44
C SER A 715 45.92 18.76 -7.13
N GLY A 716 45.32 19.71 -7.77
CA GLY A 716 45.84 20.68 -8.78
C GLY A 716 45.38 20.19 -10.13
N SER A 717 44.24 20.74 -10.67
CA SER A 717 44.16 21.24 -12.05
C SER A 717 42.68 21.46 -12.47
N SER A 718 42.32 22.69 -12.65
CA SER A 718 41.71 23.41 -13.80
C SER A 718 40.77 22.62 -14.73
N GLY A 719 39.55 23.15 -14.91
CA GLY A 719 38.85 23.00 -16.18
C GLY A 719 37.33 23.17 -16.16
N SER A 720 36.90 24.37 -16.54
CA SER A 720 35.71 24.67 -17.36
C SER A 720 34.34 24.70 -16.73
N VAL A 721 33.87 25.90 -16.49
CA VAL A 721 32.48 26.38 -16.41
C VAL A 721 31.77 26.11 -17.75
N CYS A 722 30.55 25.60 -17.67
CA CYS A 722 29.52 25.83 -18.69
C CYS A 722 28.19 26.13 -17.97
N ASN A 723 27.79 27.40 -18.13
CA ASN A 723 26.44 27.89 -17.88
C ASN A 723 25.48 27.28 -18.91
N TYR A 724 24.26 26.93 -18.45
CA TYR A 724 23.08 27.02 -19.31
C TYR A 724 21.92 27.56 -18.43
N ASP A 725 21.31 28.61 -18.98
CA ASP A 725 20.08 29.27 -18.59
C ASP A 725 18.90 28.32 -18.51
#